data_d7d2205e483cef3599b9e2ed47930828
#
_entry.id   d7d2205e483cef3599b9e2ed47930828
#
_cell.length_a   1.000
_cell.length_b   1.000
_cell.length_c   1.000
_cell.angle_alpha   90.00
_cell.angle_beta   90.00
_cell.angle_gamma   90.00
#
_symmetry.space_group_name_H-M   'P 1'
#
loop_
_entity.id
_entity.type
_entity.pdbx_description
1 polymer ?
#
loop_
_entity_poly.entity_id
_entity_poly.type
_entity_poly.pdbx_seq_one_letter_code
_entity_poly.pdbx_strand_id
1 'polypeptide(L)'
;MAKISLKTIIALAIGFIGAIFIASLGYINDVVLGLESFTNGQLIPIIVVGVLVLFVLLVNPLLGLLNRKLALSSRELALIVLLWSGACSIPGRGLLEQFTHTMIMPYHWNKVTAGWQPNNLLDYVPSCMLVDVNDKNYDETVSAYIFGAPKTTETQPPFGERFTQAVHRVPWEAWKRPLLTWMPLVLLSALASVCMALITFRQWSEHEFLSFPIASFNAALTERDEGHFLPGICKSGLFWTGFIILLVIRINNGLVVWYPDYYIPVTLQWSLAPFSKVWPSLFRVQYGSELLRFTFFPLVTAFAFFLSTEVSLTLGLSQICWVLFALPLVTIGMNLSTDWIGGWQGWQRAGSYIAMFCILLYTGRNYYGSLLKKALLPTAKSDASVSGTWAMRILIVTYLVMIWLVWRIGLELPFAIITVTLTLLSFVVVSRISAETGLFFIQPRWTIFGLMVAGLGSYAFPPQAIVTCGMICVMLCIDQCQSFMPFLTNGFKLCERSKVNTTGASIASISMYVVACVIAVLAILVSIYEFGGPITMNWGYQRLPTMPFRPALTEVLNLKALGLLTEANSLPWWQRFSMIQPKENFLGAFIFGIVAVWFFSVLRLRVPKWPLHPVMFLLWATYPMSMTTHSMLIGWLLKKCVLRFGGIKMAKNMRPFMIGVIAGEVLSAVIFMIVGFIYYNNTGDKPLPYRWFPR
;
A
#
# COMPACT_ATOMS: atom_id res chain seq x y z
N MET A 1 20.08 -30.83 -1.15
CA MET A 1 18.79 -30.28 -1.58
C MET A 1 17.70 -31.21 -1.09
N ALA A 2 16.83 -30.77 -0.18
CA ALA A 2 15.68 -31.58 0.26
C ALA A 2 14.74 -31.75 -0.96
N LYS A 3 14.32 -33.02 -1.22
CA LYS A 3 13.35 -33.31 -2.28
C LYS A 3 12.08 -32.46 -2.06
N ILE A 4 11.76 -31.56 -2.98
CA ILE A 4 10.52 -30.78 -2.96
C ILE A 4 9.36 -31.77 -3.09
N SER A 5 8.39 -31.73 -2.15
CA SER A 5 7.25 -32.65 -2.21
C SER A 5 6.32 -32.26 -3.38
N LEU A 6 5.64 -33.24 -3.97
CA LEU A 6 4.66 -32.98 -5.03
C LEU A 6 3.60 -31.97 -4.60
N LYS A 7 3.16 -32.02 -3.34
CA LYS A 7 2.21 -31.04 -2.77
C LYS A 7 2.77 -29.60 -2.77
N THR A 8 4.05 -29.42 -2.49
CA THR A 8 4.70 -28.11 -2.55
C THR A 8 4.74 -27.58 -3.99
N ILE A 9 4.97 -28.44 -4.98
CA ILE A 9 4.93 -28.04 -6.40
C ILE A 9 3.52 -27.63 -6.80
N ILE A 10 2.49 -28.37 -6.39
CA ILE A 10 1.08 -28.03 -6.63
C ILE A 10 0.74 -26.68 -5.97
N ALA A 11 1.17 -26.47 -4.73
CA ALA A 11 0.94 -25.20 -4.02
C ALA A 11 1.62 -24.01 -4.73
N LEU A 12 2.85 -24.20 -5.22
CA LEU A 12 3.52 -23.18 -6.03
C LEU A 12 2.74 -22.90 -7.33
N ALA A 13 2.31 -23.93 -8.04
CA ALA A 13 1.53 -23.76 -9.27
C ALA A 13 0.22 -23.00 -9.00
N ILE A 14 -0.55 -23.36 -7.96
CA ILE A 14 -1.76 -22.64 -7.54
C ILE A 14 -1.41 -21.19 -7.14
N GLY A 15 -0.31 -21.00 -6.41
CA GLY A 15 0.16 -19.69 -6.03
C GLY A 15 0.47 -18.79 -7.23
N PHE A 16 1.17 -19.31 -8.24
CA PHE A 16 1.48 -18.57 -9.47
C PHE A 16 0.23 -18.32 -10.32
N ILE A 17 -0.65 -19.30 -10.50
CA ILE A 17 -1.91 -19.13 -11.26
C ILE A 17 -2.79 -18.06 -10.61
N GLY A 18 -2.96 -18.10 -9.28
CA GLY A 18 -3.73 -17.08 -8.57
C GLY A 18 -3.07 -15.69 -8.61
N ALA A 19 -1.75 -15.61 -8.58
CA ALA A 19 -1.03 -14.34 -8.75
C ALA A 19 -1.24 -13.76 -10.15
N ILE A 20 -1.21 -14.59 -11.20
CA ILE A 20 -1.52 -14.21 -12.58
C ILE A 20 -2.98 -13.71 -12.68
N PHE A 21 -3.92 -14.43 -12.06
CA PHE A 21 -5.33 -14.02 -12.00
C PHE A 21 -5.50 -12.65 -11.34
N ILE A 22 -4.87 -12.43 -10.18
CA ILE A 22 -4.90 -11.13 -9.48
C ILE A 22 -4.28 -10.04 -10.36
N ALA A 23 -3.14 -10.30 -10.98
CA ALA A 23 -2.42 -9.35 -11.81
C ALA A 23 -3.19 -8.95 -13.09
N SER A 24 -3.91 -9.89 -13.71
CA SER A 24 -4.65 -9.66 -14.95
C SER A 24 -6.04 -9.07 -14.72
N LEU A 25 -6.79 -9.54 -13.73
CA LEU A 25 -8.18 -9.14 -13.51
C LEU A 25 -8.35 -8.00 -12.47
N GLY A 26 -7.32 -7.69 -11.69
CA GLY A 26 -7.41 -6.66 -10.67
C GLY A 26 -7.86 -5.31 -11.22
N TYR A 27 -7.26 -4.84 -12.31
CA TYR A 27 -7.63 -3.58 -12.95
C TYR A 27 -9.05 -3.62 -13.52
N ILE A 28 -9.43 -4.72 -14.18
CA ILE A 28 -10.77 -4.88 -14.75
C ILE A 28 -11.82 -4.83 -13.65
N ASN A 29 -11.64 -5.57 -12.56
CA ASN A 29 -12.56 -5.58 -11.43
C ASN A 29 -12.70 -4.21 -10.76
N ASP A 30 -11.57 -3.58 -10.45
CA ASP A 30 -11.52 -2.37 -9.63
C ASP A 30 -11.95 -1.12 -10.39
N VAL A 31 -11.58 -1.02 -11.67
CA VAL A 31 -11.70 0.19 -12.48
C VAL A 31 -12.79 0.04 -13.55
N VAL A 32 -12.72 -1.01 -14.39
CA VAL A 32 -13.66 -1.17 -15.49
C VAL A 32 -15.06 -1.53 -14.99
N LEU A 33 -15.16 -2.56 -14.13
CA LEU A 33 -16.43 -2.99 -13.54
C LEU A 33 -16.84 -2.14 -12.34
N GLY A 34 -15.88 -1.55 -11.66
CA GLY A 34 -16.14 -0.72 -10.51
C GLY A 34 -16.64 -1.46 -9.28
N LEU A 35 -16.36 -2.76 -9.17
CA LEU A 35 -16.71 -3.60 -8.02
C LEU A 35 -15.85 -3.30 -6.78
N GLU A 36 -16.03 -4.06 -5.69
CA GLU A 36 -15.14 -3.95 -4.54
C GLU A 36 -13.70 -4.30 -4.95
N SER A 37 -12.74 -3.52 -4.48
CA SER A 37 -11.37 -3.66 -4.95
C SER A 37 -10.70 -4.93 -4.44
N PHE A 38 -9.97 -5.61 -5.31
CA PHE A 38 -9.17 -6.78 -4.94
C PHE A 38 -8.15 -6.43 -3.85
N THR A 39 -7.52 -5.28 -3.97
CA THR A 39 -6.38 -4.90 -3.15
C THR A 39 -6.64 -3.69 -2.26
N ASN A 40 -7.43 -2.74 -2.73
CA ASN A 40 -7.82 -1.48 -2.08
C ASN A 40 -6.74 -0.80 -1.20
N GLY A 41 -5.46 -0.96 -1.56
CA GLY A 41 -4.36 -0.41 -0.77
C GLY A 41 -4.19 -1.04 0.63
N GLN A 42 -4.70 -2.26 0.86
CA GLN A 42 -4.71 -2.89 2.17
C GLN A 42 -3.79 -4.11 2.25
N LEU A 43 -3.14 -4.29 3.41
CA LEU A 43 -2.30 -5.46 3.69
C LEU A 43 -3.09 -6.71 4.09
N ILE A 44 -4.42 -6.61 4.14
CA ILE A 44 -5.37 -7.73 4.21
C ILE A 44 -6.20 -7.67 2.91
N PRO A 45 -5.64 -8.15 1.78
CA PRO A 45 -6.34 -8.05 0.50
C PRO A 45 -7.63 -8.87 0.54
N ILE A 46 -8.74 -8.24 0.16
CA ILE A 46 -10.08 -8.83 0.23
C ILE A 46 -10.16 -10.11 -0.60
N ILE A 47 -9.60 -10.06 -1.83
CA ILE A 47 -9.63 -11.22 -2.72
C ILE A 47 -8.85 -12.41 -2.11
N VAL A 48 -7.68 -12.17 -1.50
CA VAL A 48 -6.85 -13.23 -0.95
C VAL A 48 -7.54 -13.89 0.25
N VAL A 49 -7.99 -13.07 1.20
CA VAL A 49 -8.64 -13.59 2.42
C VAL A 49 -10.00 -14.20 2.10
N GLY A 50 -10.80 -13.58 1.21
CA GLY A 50 -12.11 -14.09 0.85
C GLY A 50 -12.04 -15.41 0.07
N VAL A 51 -11.12 -15.53 -0.88
CA VAL A 51 -10.90 -16.80 -1.59
C VAL A 51 -10.29 -17.84 -0.65
N LEU A 52 -9.42 -17.44 0.27
CA LEU A 52 -8.91 -18.35 1.33
C LEU A 52 -10.06 -18.89 2.19
N VAL A 53 -10.97 -18.03 2.64
CA VAL A 53 -12.15 -18.44 3.44
C VAL A 53 -13.02 -19.40 2.62
N LEU A 54 -13.34 -19.07 1.37
CA LEU A 54 -14.09 -19.94 0.47
C LEU A 54 -13.40 -21.30 0.30
N PHE A 55 -12.08 -21.27 0.02
CA PHE A 55 -11.29 -22.48 -0.18
C PHE A 55 -11.26 -23.36 1.06
N VAL A 56 -11.03 -22.78 2.21
CA VAL A 56 -10.87 -23.51 3.48
C VAL A 56 -12.20 -24.05 4.00
N LEU A 57 -13.32 -23.34 3.81
CA LEU A 57 -14.63 -23.76 4.27
C LEU A 57 -15.34 -24.73 3.31
N LEU A 58 -15.12 -24.61 2.00
CA LEU A 58 -15.82 -25.40 1.00
C LEU A 58 -14.91 -26.33 0.20
N VAL A 59 -13.94 -25.76 -0.54
CA VAL A 59 -13.18 -26.52 -1.54
C VAL A 59 -12.29 -27.58 -0.88
N ASN A 60 -11.56 -27.21 0.13
CA ASN A 60 -10.59 -28.11 0.74
C ASN A 60 -11.18 -29.26 1.56
N PRO A 61 -12.31 -29.09 2.29
CA PRO A 61 -13.05 -30.19 2.87
C PRO A 61 -13.60 -31.15 1.80
N LEU A 62 -14.16 -30.64 0.70
CA LEU A 62 -14.66 -31.46 -0.42
C LEU A 62 -13.51 -32.27 -1.05
N LEU A 63 -12.37 -31.64 -1.33
CA LEU A 63 -11.17 -32.34 -1.81
C LEU A 63 -10.71 -33.44 -0.83
N GLY A 64 -10.76 -33.14 0.47
CA GLY A 64 -10.42 -34.10 1.53
C GLY A 64 -11.37 -35.30 1.63
N LEU A 65 -12.67 -35.08 1.37
CA LEU A 65 -13.68 -36.15 1.30
C LEU A 65 -13.50 -37.04 0.07
N LEU A 66 -13.15 -36.41 -1.08
CA LEU A 66 -12.86 -37.16 -2.31
C LEU A 66 -11.56 -37.97 -2.18
N ASN A 67 -10.48 -37.35 -1.75
CA ASN A 67 -9.20 -37.99 -1.49
C ASN A 67 -8.36 -37.18 -0.50
N ARG A 68 -7.98 -37.81 0.61
CA ARG A 68 -7.13 -37.20 1.67
C ARG A 68 -5.79 -36.66 1.14
N LYS A 69 -5.29 -37.23 0.04
CA LYS A 69 -4.04 -36.77 -0.58
C LYS A 69 -4.18 -35.44 -1.34
N LEU A 70 -5.39 -35.07 -1.77
CA LEU A 70 -5.66 -33.83 -2.49
C LEU A 70 -5.82 -32.62 -1.57
N ALA A 71 -6.24 -32.84 -0.31
CA ALA A 71 -6.37 -31.75 0.65
C ALA A 71 -5.01 -31.11 0.94
N LEU A 72 -4.98 -29.76 0.80
CA LEU A 72 -3.80 -28.94 1.10
C LEU A 72 -3.65 -28.76 2.61
N SER A 73 -2.44 -28.88 3.12
CA SER A 73 -2.12 -28.65 4.54
C SER A 73 -1.88 -27.17 4.82
N SER A 74 -1.76 -26.80 6.10
CA SER A 74 -1.41 -25.43 6.52
C SER A 74 -0.12 -24.92 5.88
N ARG A 75 0.82 -25.81 5.56
CA ARG A 75 2.08 -25.49 4.92
C ARG A 75 1.91 -25.00 3.48
N GLU A 76 1.14 -25.74 2.69
CA GLU A 76 0.83 -25.37 1.30
C GLU A 76 -0.02 -24.11 1.23
N LEU A 77 -1.02 -23.97 2.11
CA LEU A 77 -1.87 -22.77 2.20
C LEU A 77 -1.07 -21.51 2.56
N ALA A 78 -0.12 -21.64 3.50
CA ALA A 78 0.72 -20.49 3.87
C ALA A 78 1.55 -19.99 2.67
N LEU A 79 2.07 -20.90 1.84
CA LEU A 79 2.82 -20.52 0.64
C LEU A 79 1.91 -19.85 -0.41
N ILE A 80 0.71 -20.36 -0.62
CA ILE A 80 -0.28 -19.76 -1.53
C ILE A 80 -0.66 -18.36 -1.07
N VAL A 81 -0.98 -18.19 0.22
CA VAL A 81 -1.34 -16.87 0.80
C VAL A 81 -0.20 -15.88 0.68
N LEU A 82 1.06 -16.29 0.90
CA LEU A 82 2.23 -15.43 0.70
C LEU A 82 2.31 -14.93 -0.74
N LEU A 83 2.20 -15.83 -1.72
CA LEU A 83 2.30 -15.48 -3.15
C LEU A 83 1.15 -14.58 -3.59
N TRP A 84 -0.09 -14.91 -3.22
CA TRP A 84 -1.26 -14.10 -3.58
C TRP A 84 -1.24 -12.73 -2.91
N SER A 85 -0.90 -12.65 -1.63
CA SER A 85 -0.76 -11.37 -0.93
C SER A 85 0.33 -10.52 -1.56
N GLY A 86 1.46 -11.13 -1.91
CA GLY A 86 2.53 -10.45 -2.63
C GLY A 86 2.10 -9.93 -4.01
N ALA A 87 1.31 -10.71 -4.77
CA ALA A 87 0.78 -10.29 -6.07
C ALA A 87 -0.13 -9.05 -5.96
N CYS A 88 -0.82 -8.87 -4.83
CA CYS A 88 -1.67 -7.70 -4.59
C CYS A 88 -0.90 -6.36 -4.50
N SER A 89 0.42 -6.39 -4.39
CA SER A 89 1.25 -5.18 -4.46
C SER A 89 1.38 -4.61 -5.89
N ILE A 90 0.93 -5.31 -6.91
CA ILE A 90 1.16 -4.97 -8.32
C ILE A 90 -0.04 -4.27 -8.95
N PRO A 91 -1.26 -4.87 -9.05
CA PRO A 91 -2.42 -4.26 -9.70
C PRO A 91 -3.19 -3.33 -8.75
N GLY A 92 -4.18 -2.66 -9.29
CA GLY A 92 -5.10 -1.80 -8.56
C GLY A 92 -4.39 -0.55 -8.02
N ARG A 93 -4.71 -0.10 -6.81
CA ARG A 93 -3.99 0.98 -6.13
C ARG A 93 -2.56 0.60 -5.72
N GLY A 94 -2.08 -0.55 -6.15
CA GLY A 94 -0.69 -0.92 -6.14
C GLY A 94 0.11 -0.14 -7.16
N LEU A 95 1.23 -0.72 -7.56
CA LEU A 95 2.21 -0.05 -8.41
C LEU A 95 1.65 0.37 -9.77
N LEU A 96 0.99 -0.53 -10.50
CA LEU A 96 0.79 -0.36 -11.95
C LEU A 96 -0.39 0.52 -12.34
N GLU A 97 -1.42 0.66 -11.50
CA GLU A 97 -2.52 1.59 -11.78
C GLU A 97 -2.02 3.04 -11.84
N GLN A 98 -1.14 3.41 -10.93
CA GLN A 98 -0.56 4.75 -10.87
C GLN A 98 0.55 4.95 -11.91
N PHE A 99 1.25 3.89 -12.23
CA PHE A 99 2.40 3.84 -13.10
C PHE A 99 2.08 4.30 -14.54
N THR A 100 1.08 3.71 -15.17
CA THR A 100 0.71 4.05 -16.54
C THR A 100 0.19 5.48 -16.67
N HIS A 101 -0.64 5.93 -15.74
CA HIS A 101 -1.16 7.30 -15.74
C HIS A 101 -0.06 8.35 -15.57
N THR A 102 0.94 8.09 -14.73
CA THR A 102 2.03 9.03 -14.46
C THR A 102 2.93 9.24 -15.69
N MET A 103 3.01 8.24 -16.61
CA MET A 103 3.83 8.35 -17.81
C MET A 103 3.13 9.06 -18.99
N ILE A 104 1.81 9.04 -19.07
CA ILE A 104 1.09 9.53 -20.25
C ILE A 104 0.21 10.76 -19.96
N MET A 105 -0.41 10.83 -18.77
CA MET A 105 -1.33 11.91 -18.45
C MET A 105 -0.71 13.31 -18.36
N PRO A 106 0.60 13.48 -18.07
CA PRO A 106 1.21 14.79 -18.14
C PRO A 106 1.01 15.50 -19.48
N TYR A 107 0.96 14.79 -20.61
CA TYR A 107 0.66 15.37 -21.92
C TYR A 107 -0.74 15.96 -22.01
N HIS A 108 -1.74 15.25 -21.45
CA HIS A 108 -3.13 15.75 -21.38
C HIS A 108 -3.22 16.98 -20.47
N TRP A 109 -2.67 16.89 -19.25
CA TRP A 109 -2.73 18.00 -18.29
C TRP A 109 -1.95 19.22 -18.73
N ASN A 110 -0.90 19.05 -19.53
CA ASN A 110 -0.17 20.17 -20.13
C ASN A 110 -1.05 21.00 -21.07
N LYS A 111 -1.99 20.36 -21.79
CA LYS A 111 -2.94 21.07 -22.66
C LYS A 111 -4.07 21.75 -21.90
N VAL A 112 -4.48 21.21 -20.75
CA VAL A 112 -5.69 21.62 -20.03
C VAL A 112 -5.37 22.53 -18.84
N THR A 113 -4.21 22.37 -18.21
CA THR A 113 -3.86 23.13 -17.00
C THR A 113 -3.18 24.43 -17.33
N ALA A 114 -3.75 25.54 -16.81
CA ALA A 114 -3.18 26.84 -17.00
C ALA A 114 -1.74 26.95 -16.45
N GLY A 115 -0.87 27.63 -17.17
CA GLY A 115 0.50 27.89 -16.76
C GLY A 115 1.49 26.77 -17.11
N TRP A 116 1.06 25.56 -17.52
CA TRP A 116 2.00 24.49 -17.85
C TRP A 116 2.72 24.74 -19.18
N GLN A 117 1.96 24.98 -20.24
CA GLN A 117 2.53 25.27 -21.57
C GLN A 117 3.41 26.54 -21.61
N PRO A 118 2.99 27.70 -21.07
CA PRO A 118 3.80 28.91 -21.08
C PRO A 118 5.12 28.79 -20.31
N ASN A 119 5.21 27.83 -19.39
CA ASN A 119 6.41 27.57 -18.60
C ASN A 119 7.17 26.33 -19.02
N ASN A 120 6.78 25.68 -20.13
CA ASN A 120 7.44 24.50 -20.68
C ASN A 120 7.69 23.42 -19.64
N LEU A 121 6.67 23.09 -18.82
CA LEU A 121 6.86 22.18 -17.68
C LEU A 121 7.24 20.74 -18.09
N LEU A 122 6.84 20.30 -19.29
CA LEU A 122 7.21 18.98 -19.77
C LEU A 122 8.71 18.88 -20.14
N ASP A 123 9.38 19.99 -20.46
CA ASP A 123 10.80 20.01 -20.81
C ASP A 123 11.69 19.68 -19.59
N TYR A 124 11.15 19.83 -18.36
CA TYR A 124 11.83 19.40 -17.14
C TYR A 124 11.77 17.91 -16.89
N VAL A 125 10.99 17.16 -17.68
CA VAL A 125 10.91 15.70 -17.54
C VAL A 125 11.95 15.05 -18.47
N PRO A 126 12.81 14.17 -17.96
CA PRO A 126 13.65 13.34 -18.82
C PRO A 126 12.78 12.53 -19.79
N SER A 127 13.05 12.68 -21.09
CA SER A 127 12.24 12.07 -22.15
C SER A 127 12.11 10.54 -22.07
N CYS A 128 13.01 9.87 -21.35
CA CYS A 128 12.93 8.42 -21.11
C CYS A 128 11.87 8.03 -20.07
N MET A 129 11.34 8.98 -19.30
CA MET A 129 10.33 8.71 -18.25
C MET A 129 8.90 8.80 -18.77
N LEU A 130 8.65 9.44 -19.89
CA LEU A 130 7.34 9.62 -20.50
C LEU A 130 7.18 8.77 -21.76
N VAL A 131 5.92 8.51 -22.11
CA VAL A 131 5.53 7.86 -23.37
C VAL A 131 5.99 8.73 -24.52
N ASP A 132 6.39 8.13 -25.64
CA ASP A 132 6.85 8.87 -26.81
C ASP A 132 5.65 9.43 -27.58
N VAL A 133 5.33 10.69 -27.30
CA VAL A 133 4.16 11.39 -27.85
C VAL A 133 4.61 12.59 -28.64
N ASN A 134 4.13 12.66 -29.89
CA ASN A 134 4.29 13.80 -30.77
C ASN A 134 2.92 14.21 -31.36
N ASP A 135 2.86 15.32 -32.08
CA ASP A 135 1.57 15.81 -32.64
C ASP A 135 0.90 14.81 -33.59
N LYS A 136 1.69 13.95 -34.24
CA LYS A 136 1.17 12.97 -35.21
C LYS A 136 0.55 11.75 -34.55
N ASN A 137 1.08 11.31 -33.40
CA ASN A 137 0.61 10.12 -32.71
C ASN A 137 -0.21 10.42 -31.44
N TYR A 138 -0.51 11.71 -31.18
CA TYR A 138 -1.24 12.13 -29.97
C TYR A 138 -2.60 11.43 -29.83
N ASP A 139 -3.35 11.34 -30.91
CA ASP A 139 -4.70 10.74 -30.89
C ASP A 139 -4.64 9.23 -30.69
N GLU A 140 -3.68 8.55 -31.29
CA GLU A 140 -3.49 7.11 -31.09
C GLU A 140 -2.92 6.75 -29.72
N THR A 141 -2.19 7.66 -29.09
CA THR A 141 -1.57 7.41 -27.78
C THR A 141 -2.37 8.02 -26.65
N VAL A 142 -2.52 9.34 -26.57
CA VAL A 142 -3.12 10.03 -25.43
C VAL A 142 -4.64 10.04 -25.51
N SER A 143 -5.22 10.40 -26.69
CA SER A 143 -6.68 10.43 -26.84
C SER A 143 -7.27 9.02 -26.73
N ALA A 144 -6.65 8.01 -27.37
CA ALA A 144 -7.06 6.62 -27.26
C ALA A 144 -6.89 6.05 -25.82
N TYR A 145 -5.89 6.49 -25.08
CA TYR A 145 -5.71 6.13 -23.67
C TYR A 145 -6.85 6.66 -22.79
N ILE A 146 -7.37 7.86 -23.10
CA ILE A 146 -8.43 8.51 -22.33
C ILE A 146 -9.82 7.97 -22.71
N PHE A 147 -10.11 7.87 -24.00
CA PHE A 147 -11.46 7.57 -24.51
C PHE A 147 -11.63 6.12 -24.96
N GLY A 148 -10.57 5.34 -25.04
CA GLY A 148 -10.52 4.05 -25.71
C GLY A 148 -10.15 4.21 -27.19
N ALA A 149 -9.45 3.21 -27.72
CA ALA A 149 -9.12 3.19 -29.16
C ALA A 149 -10.38 2.95 -30.02
N PRO A 150 -10.47 3.57 -31.20
CA PRO A 150 -11.63 3.42 -32.07
C PRO A 150 -11.83 1.95 -32.44
N LYS A 151 -13.09 1.48 -32.36
CA LYS A 151 -13.48 0.10 -32.73
C LYS A 151 -13.71 0.04 -34.23
N THR A 152 -12.98 -0.81 -34.91
CA THR A 152 -13.02 -0.94 -36.36
C THR A 152 -14.14 -1.83 -36.90
N THR A 153 -14.83 -2.56 -36.04
CA THR A 153 -15.88 -3.51 -36.48
C THR A 153 -17.10 -3.45 -35.57
N GLU A 154 -18.30 -3.36 -36.15
CA GLU A 154 -19.58 -3.42 -35.43
C GLU A 154 -19.92 -4.84 -34.93
N THR A 155 -19.36 -5.87 -35.56
CA THR A 155 -19.58 -7.28 -35.17
C THR A 155 -18.58 -7.68 -34.09
N GLN A 156 -19.07 -8.30 -33.02
CA GLN A 156 -18.20 -8.81 -31.94
C GLN A 156 -17.51 -10.11 -32.40
N PRO A 157 -16.19 -10.09 -32.63
CA PRO A 157 -15.46 -11.30 -33.00
C PRO A 157 -15.34 -12.29 -31.81
N PRO A 158 -14.98 -13.56 -32.08
CA PRO A 158 -14.71 -14.55 -31.05
C PRO A 158 -13.66 -14.05 -30.05
N PHE A 159 -13.72 -14.55 -28.81
CA PHE A 159 -12.86 -14.06 -27.70
C PHE A 159 -11.36 -13.99 -28.05
N GLY A 160 -10.82 -15.00 -28.76
CA GLY A 160 -9.40 -15.01 -29.15
C GLY A 160 -9.02 -13.91 -30.12
N GLU A 161 -9.83 -13.64 -31.12
CA GLU A 161 -9.62 -12.58 -32.11
C GLU A 161 -9.79 -11.20 -31.45
N ARG A 162 -10.77 -11.07 -30.56
CA ARG A 162 -11.01 -9.85 -29.79
C ARG A 162 -9.81 -9.49 -28.91
N PHE A 163 -9.22 -10.47 -28.23
CA PHE A 163 -8.02 -10.27 -27.43
C PHE A 163 -6.83 -9.85 -28.30
N THR A 164 -6.60 -10.52 -29.42
CA THR A 164 -5.52 -10.18 -30.36
C THR A 164 -5.69 -8.75 -30.91
N GLN A 165 -6.90 -8.38 -31.31
CA GLN A 165 -7.20 -7.02 -31.77
C GLN A 165 -6.95 -5.98 -30.67
N ALA A 166 -7.38 -6.26 -29.41
CA ALA A 166 -7.16 -5.37 -28.30
C ALA A 166 -5.66 -5.16 -27.99
N VAL A 167 -4.85 -6.21 -28.12
CA VAL A 167 -3.38 -6.12 -27.97
C VAL A 167 -2.76 -5.26 -29.08
N HIS A 168 -3.24 -5.36 -30.32
CA HIS A 168 -2.74 -4.56 -31.45
C HIS A 168 -3.14 -3.07 -31.37
N ARG A 169 -4.20 -2.74 -30.62
CA ARG A 169 -4.62 -1.33 -30.44
C ARG A 169 -3.67 -0.54 -29.51
N VAL A 170 -2.86 -1.23 -28.73
CA VAL A 170 -1.89 -0.57 -27.87
C VAL A 170 -0.68 -0.11 -28.70
N PRO A 171 -0.32 1.18 -28.68
CA PRO A 171 0.84 1.69 -29.41
C PRO A 171 2.14 1.32 -28.70
N TRP A 172 2.54 0.04 -28.79
CA TRP A 172 3.69 -0.53 -28.07
C TRP A 172 4.99 0.22 -28.30
N GLU A 173 5.22 0.75 -29.51
CA GLU A 173 6.44 1.50 -29.83
C GLU A 173 6.56 2.76 -28.96
N ALA A 174 5.45 3.46 -28.71
CA ALA A 174 5.45 4.64 -27.84
C ALA A 174 5.70 4.26 -26.36
N TRP A 175 5.24 3.09 -25.92
CA TRP A 175 5.40 2.61 -24.54
C TRP A 175 6.76 1.94 -24.26
N LYS A 176 7.47 1.48 -25.27
CA LYS A 176 8.72 0.74 -25.15
C LYS A 176 9.78 1.48 -24.32
N ARG A 177 10.00 2.74 -24.65
CA ARG A 177 11.03 3.57 -23.99
C ARG A 177 10.78 3.77 -22.49
N PRO A 178 9.62 4.26 -22.04
CA PRO A 178 9.37 4.41 -20.61
C PRO A 178 9.32 3.07 -19.87
N LEU A 179 8.76 2.02 -20.45
CA LEU A 179 8.75 0.71 -19.82
C LEU A 179 10.16 0.18 -19.58
N LEU A 180 11.07 0.31 -20.55
CA LEU A 180 12.49 -0.09 -20.39
C LEU A 180 13.23 0.74 -19.32
N THR A 181 12.80 1.98 -19.07
CA THR A 181 13.38 2.83 -18.03
C THR A 181 12.84 2.46 -16.64
N TRP A 182 11.54 2.26 -16.53
CA TRP A 182 10.88 2.08 -15.22
C TRP A 182 10.89 0.65 -14.71
N MET A 183 10.72 -0.36 -15.58
CA MET A 183 10.64 -1.76 -15.15
C MET A 183 11.88 -2.24 -14.40
N PRO A 184 13.13 -1.91 -14.81
CA PRO A 184 14.31 -2.25 -14.01
C PRO A 184 14.27 -1.65 -12.60
N LEU A 185 13.87 -0.39 -12.46
CA LEU A 185 13.78 0.27 -11.16
C LEU A 185 12.72 -0.38 -10.25
N VAL A 186 11.56 -0.73 -10.80
CA VAL A 186 10.49 -1.45 -10.10
C VAL A 186 10.96 -2.84 -9.65
N LEU A 187 11.58 -3.61 -10.53
CA LEU A 187 12.05 -4.95 -10.21
C LEU A 187 13.19 -4.93 -9.19
N LEU A 188 14.08 -3.95 -9.26
CA LEU A 188 15.13 -3.77 -8.25
C LEU A 188 14.56 -3.32 -6.90
N SER A 189 13.53 -2.48 -6.89
CA SER A 189 12.83 -2.11 -5.64
C SER A 189 12.15 -3.31 -4.97
N ALA A 190 11.58 -4.22 -5.77
CA ALA A 190 11.02 -5.49 -5.28
C ALA A 190 12.12 -6.42 -4.76
N LEU A 191 13.24 -6.54 -5.45
CA LEU A 191 14.39 -7.33 -4.99
C LEU A 191 14.97 -6.76 -3.69
N ALA A 192 15.13 -5.44 -3.59
CA ALA A 192 15.53 -4.78 -2.35
C ALA A 192 14.54 -5.07 -1.21
N SER A 193 13.23 -5.02 -1.49
CA SER A 193 12.17 -5.36 -0.53
C SER A 193 12.28 -6.80 -0.02
N VAL A 194 12.56 -7.77 -0.89
CA VAL A 194 12.79 -9.18 -0.49
C VAL A 194 14.02 -9.29 0.40
N CYS A 195 15.14 -8.67 0.01
CA CYS A 195 16.37 -8.70 0.80
C CYS A 195 16.20 -8.03 2.17
N MET A 196 15.58 -6.85 2.22
CA MET A 196 15.28 -6.16 3.46
C MET A 196 14.33 -6.96 4.35
N ALA A 197 13.28 -7.58 3.76
CA ALA A 197 12.38 -8.45 4.49
C ALA A 197 13.11 -9.64 5.13
N LEU A 198 14.00 -10.32 4.40
CA LEU A 198 14.80 -11.44 4.94
C LEU A 198 15.73 -11.01 6.08
N ILE A 199 16.33 -9.81 5.96
CA ILE A 199 17.24 -9.26 6.97
C ILE A 199 16.45 -8.87 8.22
N THR A 200 15.39 -8.07 8.06
CA THR A 200 14.66 -7.52 9.20
C THR A 200 13.74 -8.55 9.87
N PHE A 201 13.17 -9.48 9.11
CA PHE A 201 12.24 -10.49 9.62
C PHE A 201 12.83 -11.29 10.78
N ARG A 202 14.07 -11.75 10.63
CA ARG A 202 14.74 -12.55 11.66
C ARG A 202 14.94 -11.73 12.94
N GLN A 203 15.38 -10.47 12.83
CA GLN A 203 15.50 -9.56 13.95
C GLN A 203 14.16 -9.36 14.67
N TRP A 204 13.10 -9.13 13.89
CA TRP A 204 11.76 -8.84 14.43
C TRP A 204 11.04 -10.05 14.99
N SER A 205 11.24 -11.23 14.40
CA SER A 205 10.58 -12.47 14.83
C SER A 205 11.31 -13.15 15.99
N GLU A 206 12.65 -13.29 15.91
CA GLU A 206 13.44 -14.09 16.85
C GLU A 206 14.00 -13.26 18.03
N HIS A 207 14.34 -11.97 17.82
CA HIS A 207 14.99 -11.14 18.85
C HIS A 207 14.02 -10.14 19.49
N GLU A 208 13.11 -9.54 18.72
CA GLU A 208 12.18 -8.54 19.25
C GLU A 208 10.78 -9.13 19.53
N PHE A 209 10.51 -10.35 19.10
CA PHE A 209 9.26 -11.09 19.33
C PHE A 209 8.00 -10.30 18.97
N LEU A 210 7.98 -9.64 17.81
CA LEU A 210 6.82 -8.88 17.36
C LEU A 210 5.60 -9.77 17.18
N SER A 211 4.42 -9.17 17.37
CA SER A 211 3.15 -9.88 17.41
C SER A 211 2.64 -10.38 16.05
N PHE A 212 2.98 -9.68 14.95
CA PHE A 212 2.49 -9.95 13.58
C PHE A 212 1.00 -10.28 13.53
N PRO A 213 0.09 -9.34 13.86
CA PRO A 213 -1.33 -9.65 14.00
C PRO A 213 -1.98 -10.15 12.70
N ILE A 214 -1.57 -9.61 11.53
CA ILE A 214 -2.06 -10.06 10.21
C ILE A 214 -1.69 -11.51 9.95
N ALA A 215 -0.43 -11.89 10.20
CA ALA A 215 0.01 -13.27 10.07
C ALA A 215 -0.72 -14.20 11.05
N SER A 216 -0.97 -13.72 12.27
CA SER A 216 -1.72 -14.48 13.29
C SER A 216 -3.17 -14.73 12.90
N PHE A 217 -3.81 -13.78 12.25
CA PHE A 217 -5.14 -13.93 11.69
C PHE A 217 -5.15 -14.96 10.56
N ASN A 218 -4.25 -14.85 9.59
CA ASN A 218 -4.16 -15.81 8.48
C ASN A 218 -3.80 -17.23 8.97
N ALA A 219 -2.93 -17.35 9.99
CA ALA A 219 -2.61 -18.62 10.61
C ALA A 219 -3.85 -19.28 11.24
N ALA A 220 -4.68 -18.53 11.93
CA ALA A 220 -5.91 -19.06 12.54
C ALA A 220 -6.91 -19.62 11.50
N LEU A 221 -6.90 -19.10 10.28
CA LEU A 221 -7.70 -19.63 9.16
C LEU A 221 -7.08 -20.84 8.48
N THR A 222 -5.76 -21.02 8.57
CA THR A 222 -5.04 -22.09 7.87
C THR A 222 -4.61 -23.25 8.76
N GLU A 223 -4.45 -23.01 10.08
CA GLU A 223 -4.04 -24.05 11.04
C GLU A 223 -5.14 -25.08 11.25
N ARG A 224 -4.76 -26.36 11.18
CA ARG A 224 -5.66 -27.52 11.33
C ARG A 224 -5.11 -28.51 12.31
N ASP A 225 -6.03 -29.18 12.97
CA ASP A 225 -5.71 -30.35 13.78
C ASP A 225 -5.50 -31.57 12.87
N GLU A 226 -4.63 -32.47 13.26
CA GLU A 226 -4.37 -33.73 12.54
C GLU A 226 -5.67 -34.53 12.36
N GLY A 227 -5.91 -34.96 11.12
CA GLY A 227 -7.11 -35.74 10.76
C GLY A 227 -8.38 -34.94 10.45
N HIS A 228 -8.37 -33.61 10.61
CA HIS A 228 -9.50 -32.74 10.26
C HIS A 228 -9.27 -31.94 8.97
N PHE A 229 -10.32 -31.77 8.17
CA PHE A 229 -10.26 -30.99 6.92
C PHE A 229 -10.55 -29.51 7.13
N LEU A 230 -11.31 -29.17 8.18
CA LEU A 230 -11.64 -27.79 8.58
C LEU A 230 -10.59 -27.26 9.58
N PRO A 231 -10.31 -25.96 9.58
CA PRO A 231 -9.49 -25.31 10.60
C PRO A 231 -10.04 -25.54 12.01
N GLY A 232 -9.15 -25.60 13.00
CA GLY A 232 -9.55 -25.78 14.39
C GLY A 232 -10.54 -24.72 14.91
N ILE A 233 -10.47 -23.51 14.35
CA ILE A 233 -11.37 -22.41 14.70
C ILE A 233 -12.84 -22.67 14.31
N CYS A 234 -13.10 -23.46 13.26
CA CYS A 234 -14.45 -23.81 12.81
C CYS A 234 -15.19 -24.76 13.76
N LYS A 235 -14.48 -25.36 14.74
CA LYS A 235 -15.12 -26.16 15.79
C LYS A 235 -15.89 -25.30 16.78
N SER A 236 -15.60 -23.99 16.85
CA SER A 236 -16.24 -23.06 17.76
C SER A 236 -17.56 -22.53 17.17
N GLY A 237 -18.70 -22.73 17.90
CA GLY A 237 -19.98 -22.12 17.52
C GLY A 237 -19.90 -20.58 17.42
N LEU A 238 -19.05 -19.95 18.25
CA LEU A 238 -18.86 -18.51 18.22
C LEU A 238 -18.27 -18.02 16.88
N PHE A 239 -17.43 -18.83 16.21
CA PHE A 239 -16.95 -18.50 14.86
C PHE A 239 -18.13 -18.39 13.88
N TRP A 240 -19.01 -19.39 13.86
CA TRP A 240 -20.16 -19.41 12.97
C TRP A 240 -21.18 -18.31 13.29
N THR A 241 -21.35 -17.98 14.56
CA THR A 241 -22.23 -16.87 14.97
C THR A 241 -21.71 -15.54 14.39
N GLY A 242 -20.44 -15.21 14.59
CA GLY A 242 -19.83 -13.98 14.00
C GLY A 242 -19.87 -13.98 12.47
N PHE A 243 -19.55 -15.11 11.86
CA PHE A 243 -19.54 -15.30 10.41
C PHE A 243 -20.94 -15.06 9.79
N ILE A 244 -21.98 -15.72 10.32
CA ILE A 244 -23.34 -15.65 9.76
C ILE A 244 -23.93 -14.26 9.97
N ILE A 245 -23.76 -13.66 11.16
CA ILE A 245 -24.30 -12.31 11.43
C ILE A 245 -23.77 -11.31 10.38
N LEU A 246 -22.46 -11.25 10.17
CA LEU A 246 -21.89 -10.29 9.23
C LEU A 246 -22.18 -10.65 7.78
N LEU A 247 -22.15 -11.91 7.43
CA LEU A 247 -22.50 -12.36 6.08
C LEU A 247 -23.93 -11.95 5.72
N VAL A 248 -24.91 -12.17 6.62
CA VAL A 248 -26.32 -11.82 6.39
C VAL A 248 -26.48 -10.30 6.28
N ILE A 249 -25.89 -9.52 7.19
CA ILE A 249 -25.98 -8.03 7.15
C ILE A 249 -25.40 -7.51 5.83
N ARG A 250 -24.25 -8.01 5.38
CA ARG A 250 -23.60 -7.55 4.16
C ARG A 250 -24.33 -8.02 2.90
N ILE A 251 -24.84 -9.23 2.88
CA ILE A 251 -25.68 -9.70 1.78
C ILE A 251 -26.95 -8.87 1.68
N ASN A 252 -27.64 -8.63 2.80
CA ASN A 252 -28.82 -7.76 2.82
C ASN A 252 -28.50 -6.37 2.26
N ASN A 253 -27.45 -5.72 2.73
CA ASN A 253 -27.08 -4.39 2.26
C ASN A 253 -26.65 -4.37 0.78
N GLY A 254 -26.06 -5.45 0.29
CA GLY A 254 -25.76 -5.60 -1.13
C GLY A 254 -27.03 -5.79 -1.97
N LEU A 255 -27.99 -6.57 -1.48
CA LEU A 255 -29.29 -6.75 -2.14
C LEU A 255 -30.11 -5.44 -2.16
N VAL A 256 -29.99 -4.58 -1.14
CA VAL A 256 -30.60 -3.24 -1.17
C VAL A 256 -30.12 -2.42 -2.38
N VAL A 257 -28.85 -2.53 -2.78
CA VAL A 257 -28.33 -1.83 -3.95
C VAL A 257 -28.95 -2.32 -5.24
N TRP A 258 -29.23 -3.64 -5.34
CA TRP A 258 -29.84 -4.26 -6.54
C TRP A 258 -31.38 -4.22 -6.53
N TYR A 259 -32.00 -4.28 -5.35
CA TYR A 259 -33.44 -4.38 -5.12
C TYR A 259 -33.88 -3.45 -3.98
N PRO A 260 -33.79 -2.10 -4.17
CA PRO A 260 -34.04 -1.14 -3.08
C PRO A 260 -35.47 -1.19 -2.53
N ASP A 261 -36.44 -1.63 -3.34
CA ASP A 261 -37.86 -1.69 -2.96
C ASP A 261 -38.20 -2.87 -2.06
N TYR A 262 -37.32 -3.90 -1.98
CA TYR A 262 -37.60 -5.15 -1.26
C TYR A 262 -36.78 -5.30 0.03
N TYR A 263 -35.67 -4.58 0.17
CA TYR A 263 -34.74 -4.75 1.28
C TYR A 263 -34.50 -3.46 2.05
N ILE A 264 -34.37 -3.57 3.37
CA ILE A 264 -34.09 -2.44 4.25
C ILE A 264 -32.60 -2.40 4.59
N PRO A 265 -31.90 -1.26 4.37
CA PRO A 265 -30.47 -1.18 4.67
C PRO A 265 -30.18 -1.17 6.16
N VAL A 266 -29.25 -2.01 6.59
CA VAL A 266 -28.68 -1.94 7.94
C VAL A 266 -27.58 -0.87 7.95
N THR A 267 -27.89 0.29 8.53
CA THR A 267 -26.98 1.44 8.56
C THR A 267 -25.81 1.19 9.51
N LEU A 268 -24.58 1.32 8.99
CA LEU A 268 -23.33 1.23 9.76
C LEU A 268 -22.58 2.56 9.81
N GLN A 269 -23.23 3.62 9.39
CA GLN A 269 -22.69 4.98 9.38
C GLN A 269 -23.74 5.96 9.89
N TRP A 270 -23.33 6.80 10.84
CA TRP A 270 -24.20 7.82 11.45
C TRP A 270 -23.53 9.17 11.32
N SER A 271 -24.29 10.18 10.93
CA SER A 271 -23.81 11.54 10.81
C SER A 271 -24.14 12.34 12.07
N LEU A 272 -23.11 12.84 12.72
CA LEU A 272 -23.17 13.81 13.79
C LEU A 272 -23.01 15.25 13.24
N ALA A 273 -23.30 15.47 11.96
CA ALA A 273 -23.16 16.75 11.28
C ALA A 273 -23.87 17.92 11.99
N PRO A 274 -25.02 17.77 12.69
CA PRO A 274 -25.61 18.87 13.46
C PRO A 274 -24.66 19.53 14.47
N PHE A 275 -23.72 18.75 15.05
CA PHE A 275 -22.71 19.27 15.98
C PHE A 275 -21.66 20.18 15.28
N SER A 276 -21.60 20.18 13.96
CA SER A 276 -20.74 21.09 13.21
C SER A 276 -21.09 22.58 13.43
N LYS A 277 -22.36 22.87 13.77
CA LYS A 277 -22.81 24.21 14.10
C LYS A 277 -22.23 24.70 15.44
N VAL A 278 -21.97 23.77 16.37
CA VAL A 278 -21.35 24.07 17.69
C VAL A 278 -19.85 24.24 17.57
N TRP A 279 -19.20 23.45 16.68
CA TRP A 279 -17.76 23.47 16.49
C TRP A 279 -17.34 23.66 15.02
N PRO A 280 -17.63 24.83 14.42
CA PRO A 280 -17.27 25.10 13.02
C PRO A 280 -15.77 25.08 12.75
N SER A 281 -14.94 25.32 13.78
CA SER A 281 -13.48 25.26 13.71
C SER A 281 -12.94 23.87 13.39
N LEU A 282 -13.69 22.79 13.62
CA LEU A 282 -13.29 21.42 13.22
C LEU A 282 -13.07 21.31 11.71
N PHE A 283 -13.77 22.08 10.89
CA PHE A 283 -13.58 22.06 9.42
C PHE A 283 -12.28 22.72 8.96
N ARG A 284 -11.63 23.49 9.80
CA ARG A 284 -10.31 24.07 9.51
C ARG A 284 -9.15 23.10 9.76
N VAL A 285 -9.41 22.06 10.55
CA VAL A 285 -8.42 21.02 10.86
C VAL A 285 -8.53 19.88 9.85
N GLN A 286 -7.40 19.40 9.35
CA GLN A 286 -7.35 18.26 8.42
C GLN A 286 -8.08 17.05 9.01
N TYR A 287 -9.09 16.54 8.29
CA TYR A 287 -9.98 15.45 8.73
C TYR A 287 -10.67 15.68 10.09
N GLY A 288 -10.79 16.92 10.58
CA GLY A 288 -11.51 17.20 11.82
C GLY A 288 -13.01 16.90 11.69
N SER A 289 -13.59 17.21 10.53
CA SER A 289 -15.00 16.91 10.22
C SER A 289 -15.31 15.40 10.20
N GLU A 290 -14.33 14.54 9.92
CA GLU A 290 -14.53 13.07 9.90
C GLU A 290 -14.84 12.51 11.30
N LEU A 291 -14.46 13.21 12.39
CA LEU A 291 -14.87 12.83 13.73
C LEU A 291 -16.39 12.93 13.94
N LEU A 292 -17.08 13.79 13.15
CA LEU A 292 -18.53 13.90 13.16
C LEU A 292 -19.22 12.86 12.27
N ARG A 293 -18.48 12.08 11.48
CA ARG A 293 -18.98 10.97 10.70
C ARG A 293 -18.62 9.67 11.40
N PHE A 294 -19.53 9.21 12.24
CA PHE A 294 -19.34 7.94 12.93
C PHE A 294 -19.56 6.77 11.97
N THR A 295 -18.48 6.13 11.56
CA THR A 295 -18.53 4.95 10.69
C THR A 295 -18.06 3.71 11.44
N PHE A 296 -18.91 2.70 11.46
CA PHE A 296 -18.62 1.41 12.07
C PHE A 296 -18.18 0.41 11.00
N PHE A 297 -16.93 0.03 11.04
CA PHE A 297 -16.36 -1.04 10.22
C PHE A 297 -16.19 -2.29 11.09
N PRO A 298 -17.04 -3.32 10.95
CA PRO A 298 -16.95 -4.53 11.76
C PRO A 298 -15.60 -5.24 11.65
N LEU A 299 -15.02 -5.32 10.45
CA LEU A 299 -13.68 -5.86 10.21
C LEU A 299 -12.63 -5.13 11.04
N VAL A 300 -12.63 -3.80 11.03
CA VAL A 300 -11.66 -2.97 11.77
C VAL A 300 -11.81 -3.19 13.28
N THR A 301 -13.06 -3.23 13.77
CA THR A 301 -13.37 -3.46 15.18
C THR A 301 -12.91 -4.85 15.62
N ALA A 302 -13.22 -5.87 14.83
CA ALA A 302 -12.80 -7.24 15.09
C ALA A 302 -11.26 -7.36 15.06
N PHE A 303 -10.61 -6.68 14.11
CA PHE A 303 -9.16 -6.67 14.01
C PHE A 303 -8.50 -5.95 15.21
N ALA A 304 -9.05 -4.81 15.65
CA ALA A 304 -8.57 -4.08 16.82
C ALA A 304 -8.60 -4.94 18.10
N PHE A 305 -9.48 -5.92 18.18
CA PHE A 305 -9.53 -6.88 19.29
C PHE A 305 -8.28 -7.79 19.35
N PHE A 306 -7.62 -8.08 18.22
CA PHE A 306 -6.38 -8.87 18.18
C PHE A 306 -5.14 -8.08 18.60
N LEU A 307 -5.14 -6.76 18.40
CA LEU A 307 -4.03 -5.88 18.73
C LEU A 307 -3.79 -5.83 20.25
N SER A 308 -2.60 -5.42 20.68
CA SER A 308 -2.38 -5.08 22.08
C SER A 308 -3.30 -3.93 22.51
N THR A 309 -3.69 -3.88 23.78
CA THR A 309 -4.59 -2.84 24.30
C THR A 309 -4.02 -1.43 24.14
N GLU A 310 -2.70 -1.28 24.24
CA GLU A 310 -1.99 -0.01 24.05
C GLU A 310 -2.05 0.45 22.60
N VAL A 311 -1.79 -0.47 21.66
CA VAL A 311 -1.80 -0.16 20.22
C VAL A 311 -3.23 0.18 19.76
N SER A 312 -4.23 -0.62 20.10
CA SER A 312 -5.61 -0.35 19.69
C SER A 312 -6.14 0.96 20.28
N LEU A 313 -5.78 1.30 21.53
CA LEU A 313 -6.08 2.61 22.12
C LEU A 313 -5.40 3.74 21.35
N THR A 314 -4.10 3.61 21.10
CA THR A 314 -3.31 4.63 20.41
C THR A 314 -3.87 4.91 19.01
N LEU A 315 -4.17 3.87 18.24
CA LEU A 315 -4.76 4.02 16.90
C LEU A 315 -6.15 4.67 16.98
N GLY A 316 -6.98 4.24 17.93
CA GLY A 316 -8.30 4.82 18.14
C GLY A 316 -8.27 6.27 18.61
N LEU A 317 -7.27 6.69 19.37
CA LEU A 317 -7.12 8.07 19.83
C LEU A 317 -6.34 8.95 18.86
N SER A 318 -5.65 8.40 17.88
CA SER A 318 -4.71 9.13 17.03
C SER A 318 -5.32 10.37 16.35
N GLN A 319 -6.52 10.24 15.76
CA GLN A 319 -7.20 11.36 15.11
C GLN A 319 -7.76 12.37 16.12
N ILE A 320 -8.22 11.91 17.27
CA ILE A 320 -8.71 12.80 18.35
C ILE A 320 -7.54 13.62 18.90
N CYS A 321 -6.39 12.97 19.20
CA CYS A 321 -5.19 13.65 19.64
C CYS A 321 -4.69 14.67 18.60
N TRP A 322 -4.77 14.33 17.32
CA TRP A 322 -4.46 15.27 16.24
C TRP A 322 -5.36 16.50 16.29
N VAL A 323 -6.67 16.33 16.37
CA VAL A 323 -7.63 17.44 16.38
C VAL A 323 -7.42 18.31 17.62
N LEU A 324 -7.22 17.71 18.80
CA LEU A 324 -6.93 18.44 20.04
C LEU A 324 -5.63 19.24 19.96
N PHE A 325 -4.62 18.71 19.29
CA PHE A 325 -3.35 19.41 19.06
C PHE A 325 -3.49 20.53 18.02
N ALA A 326 -4.15 20.25 16.89
CA ALA A 326 -4.19 21.15 15.76
C ALA A 326 -5.21 22.30 15.91
N LEU A 327 -6.33 22.06 16.61
CA LEU A 327 -7.42 23.02 16.72
C LEU A 327 -6.98 24.36 17.32
N PRO A 328 -6.31 24.43 18.49
CA PRO A 328 -5.83 25.70 19.03
C PRO A 328 -4.81 26.38 18.11
N LEU A 329 -3.93 25.63 17.45
CA LEU A 329 -2.91 26.19 16.56
C LEU A 329 -3.52 26.82 15.30
N VAL A 330 -4.53 26.16 14.73
CA VAL A 330 -5.27 26.69 13.56
C VAL A 330 -6.11 27.92 13.96
N THR A 331 -6.65 27.97 15.17
CA THR A 331 -7.43 29.14 15.63
C THR A 331 -6.57 30.39 15.80
N ILE A 332 -5.31 30.27 16.15
CA ILE A 332 -4.34 31.39 16.21
C ILE A 332 -3.70 31.69 14.85
N GLY A 333 -4.17 31.06 13.76
CA GLY A 333 -3.75 31.38 12.39
C GLY A 333 -2.59 30.54 11.85
N MET A 334 -2.11 29.51 12.57
CA MET A 334 -1.09 28.60 12.02
C MET A 334 -1.67 27.72 10.91
N ASN A 335 -1.03 27.70 9.76
CA ASN A 335 -1.41 26.81 8.68
C ASN A 335 -0.80 25.41 8.90
N LEU A 336 -1.60 24.51 9.44
CA LEU A 336 -1.26 23.08 9.62
C LEU A 336 -1.80 22.21 8.48
N SER A 337 -2.29 22.82 7.41
CA SER A 337 -2.77 22.06 6.26
C SER A 337 -1.64 21.22 5.67
N THR A 338 -1.98 20.08 5.13
CA THR A 338 -1.05 19.29 4.35
C THR A 338 -1.55 19.21 2.93
N ASP A 339 -0.67 19.59 2.03
CA ASP A 339 -0.70 19.02 0.69
C ASP A 339 0.16 17.75 0.70
N TRP A 340 -0.07 16.81 -0.22
CA TRP A 340 0.82 15.65 -0.42
C TRP A 340 2.26 16.05 -0.70
N ILE A 341 2.45 17.23 -1.24
CA ILE A 341 3.74 17.79 -1.67
C ILE A 341 4.55 18.33 -0.49
N GLY A 342 3.88 18.76 0.57
CA GLY A 342 4.55 19.41 1.67
C GLY A 342 3.59 19.89 2.76
N GLY A 343 3.97 20.92 3.48
CA GLY A 343 3.23 21.46 4.60
C GLY A 343 3.59 20.79 5.93
N TRP A 344 3.18 21.43 7.01
CA TRP A 344 3.60 21.08 8.38
C TRP A 344 3.45 19.60 8.70
N GLN A 345 2.31 19.00 8.33
CA GLN A 345 2.05 17.59 8.63
C GLN A 345 2.96 16.61 7.85
N GLY A 346 3.23 16.90 6.57
CA GLY A 346 4.12 16.06 5.75
C GLY A 346 5.56 16.10 6.28
N TRP A 347 6.03 17.30 6.66
CA TRP A 347 7.37 17.48 7.21
C TRP A 347 7.51 16.82 8.58
N GLN A 348 6.52 16.99 9.44
CA GLN A 348 6.48 16.32 10.75
C GLN A 348 6.54 14.80 10.60
N ARG A 349 5.77 14.22 9.67
CA ARG A 349 5.80 12.77 9.43
C ARG A 349 7.13 12.31 8.86
N ALA A 350 7.72 13.04 7.92
CA ALA A 350 9.05 12.70 7.43
C ALA A 350 10.08 12.61 8.56
N GLY A 351 10.07 13.58 9.49
CA GLY A 351 10.88 13.52 10.70
C GLY A 351 10.58 12.30 11.57
N SER A 352 9.30 11.97 11.75
CA SER A 352 8.87 10.80 12.50
C SER A 352 9.31 9.47 11.87
N TYR A 353 9.23 9.34 10.55
CA TYR A 353 9.69 8.16 9.81
C TYR A 353 11.20 7.97 9.93
N ILE A 354 11.98 9.05 9.78
CA ILE A 354 13.44 9.03 9.94
C ILE A 354 13.81 8.65 11.38
N ALA A 355 13.16 9.25 12.38
CA ALA A 355 13.39 8.91 13.79
C ALA A 355 13.10 7.44 14.08
N MET A 356 11.98 6.92 13.60
CA MET A 356 11.61 5.51 13.74
C MET A 356 12.65 4.61 13.09
N PHE A 357 13.10 4.92 11.89
CA PHE A 357 14.14 4.15 11.21
C PHE A 357 15.46 4.15 11.99
N CYS A 358 15.89 5.31 12.52
CA CYS A 358 17.08 5.40 13.36
C CYS A 358 16.95 4.55 14.63
N ILE A 359 15.78 4.55 15.28
CA ILE A 359 15.49 3.70 16.44
C ILE A 359 15.59 2.22 16.07
N LEU A 360 15.06 1.81 14.92
CA LEU A 360 15.13 0.42 14.45
C LEU A 360 16.58 -0.02 14.19
N LEU A 361 17.38 0.84 13.54
CA LEU A 361 18.80 0.57 13.32
C LEU A 361 19.57 0.48 14.64
N TYR A 362 19.29 1.38 15.58
CA TYR A 362 19.95 1.38 16.89
C TYR A 362 19.58 0.13 17.70
N THR A 363 18.32 -0.26 17.72
CA THR A 363 17.85 -1.47 18.43
C THR A 363 18.48 -2.73 17.87
N GLY A 364 18.55 -2.87 16.54
CA GLY A 364 19.14 -4.03 15.87
C GLY A 364 20.63 -3.90 15.54
N ARG A 365 21.36 -2.88 16.05
CA ARG A 365 22.73 -2.54 15.63
C ARG A 365 23.72 -3.70 15.68
N ASN A 366 23.63 -4.56 16.70
CA ASN A 366 24.53 -5.70 16.86
C ASN A 366 24.28 -6.75 15.76
N TYR A 367 23.02 -7.05 15.48
CA TYR A 367 22.61 -8.00 14.45
C TYR A 367 22.94 -7.46 13.04
N TYR A 368 22.49 -6.24 12.72
CA TYR A 368 22.76 -5.65 11.40
C TYR A 368 24.25 -5.42 11.16
N GLY A 369 24.98 -4.99 12.21
CA GLY A 369 26.42 -4.82 12.14
C GLY A 369 27.18 -6.13 11.91
N SER A 370 26.75 -7.24 12.52
CA SER A 370 27.31 -8.57 12.30
C SER A 370 27.07 -9.07 10.87
N LEU A 371 25.86 -8.85 10.34
CA LEU A 371 25.52 -9.17 8.95
C LEU A 371 26.37 -8.38 7.94
N LEU A 372 26.47 -7.05 8.18
CA LEU A 372 27.24 -6.17 7.30
C LEU A 372 28.73 -6.53 7.29
N LYS A 373 29.31 -6.77 8.47
CA LYS A 373 30.70 -7.22 8.59
C LYS A 373 30.94 -8.52 7.80
N LYS A 374 30.07 -9.52 7.95
CA LYS A 374 30.19 -10.80 7.24
C LYS A 374 29.91 -10.67 5.74
N ALA A 375 29.05 -9.73 5.34
CA ALA A 375 28.79 -9.46 3.93
C ALA A 375 30.01 -8.86 3.22
N LEU A 376 30.68 -7.89 3.87
CA LEU A 376 31.84 -7.19 3.32
C LEU A 376 33.14 -7.96 3.50
N LEU A 377 33.31 -8.64 4.63
CA LEU A 377 34.51 -9.41 4.99
C LEU A 377 34.14 -10.88 5.19
N PRO A 378 34.24 -11.72 4.14
CA PRO A 378 33.86 -13.14 4.20
C PRO A 378 34.56 -13.96 5.27
N THR A 379 35.77 -13.56 5.66
CA THR A 379 36.60 -14.19 6.69
C THR A 379 36.19 -13.82 8.12
N ALA A 380 35.30 -12.85 8.31
CA ALA A 380 34.88 -12.43 9.65
C ALA A 380 34.11 -13.54 10.36
N LYS A 381 34.55 -13.91 11.56
CA LYS A 381 33.81 -14.81 12.46
C LYS A 381 32.55 -14.09 12.94
N SER A 382 31.39 -14.61 12.56
CA SER A 382 30.08 -14.03 12.93
C SER A 382 29.03 -15.16 12.91
N ASP A 383 28.11 -15.14 13.87
CA ASP A 383 26.97 -16.06 13.96
C ASP A 383 25.85 -15.72 12.98
N ALA A 384 26.10 -14.78 12.07
CA ALA A 384 25.15 -14.36 11.07
C ALA A 384 24.73 -15.50 10.14
N SER A 385 23.43 -15.61 9.86
CA SER A 385 22.89 -16.64 8.97
C SER A 385 23.42 -16.50 7.55
N VAL A 386 23.60 -17.63 6.88
CA VAL A 386 24.06 -17.65 5.48
C VAL A 386 23.08 -16.91 4.56
N SER A 387 21.78 -17.16 4.72
CA SER A 387 20.74 -16.48 3.93
C SER A 387 20.70 -14.97 4.16
N GLY A 388 20.81 -14.51 5.41
CA GLY A 388 20.88 -13.09 5.74
C GLY A 388 22.13 -12.41 5.18
N THR A 389 23.28 -13.10 5.21
CA THR A 389 24.54 -12.58 4.65
C THR A 389 24.44 -12.40 3.13
N TRP A 390 23.87 -13.37 2.41
CA TRP A 390 23.64 -13.23 0.97
C TRP A 390 22.59 -12.14 0.65
N ALA A 391 21.52 -12.07 1.43
CA ALA A 391 20.53 -10.99 1.29
C ALA A 391 21.17 -9.60 1.47
N MET A 392 22.09 -9.44 2.43
CA MET A 392 22.81 -8.17 2.63
C MET A 392 23.71 -7.83 1.44
N ARG A 393 24.43 -8.79 0.88
CA ARG A 393 25.27 -8.58 -0.33
C ARG A 393 24.43 -8.15 -1.53
N ILE A 394 23.34 -8.87 -1.78
CA ILE A 394 22.42 -8.55 -2.88
C ILE A 394 21.81 -7.16 -2.66
N LEU A 395 21.42 -6.82 -1.42
CA LEU A 395 20.87 -5.51 -1.10
C LEU A 395 21.85 -4.38 -1.40
N ILE A 396 23.14 -4.53 -1.02
CA ILE A 396 24.16 -3.52 -1.30
C ILE A 396 24.31 -3.30 -2.80
N VAL A 397 24.43 -4.38 -3.57
CA VAL A 397 24.53 -4.28 -5.05
C VAL A 397 23.27 -3.64 -5.64
N THR A 398 22.09 -4.10 -5.23
CA THR A 398 20.81 -3.56 -5.69
C THR A 398 20.69 -2.07 -5.39
N TYR A 399 21.05 -1.64 -4.18
CA TYR A 399 21.06 -0.24 -3.76
C TYR A 399 21.95 0.63 -4.66
N LEU A 400 23.18 0.18 -4.92
CA LEU A 400 24.12 0.90 -5.80
C LEU A 400 23.61 0.98 -7.23
N VAL A 401 23.04 -0.12 -7.76
CA VAL A 401 22.45 -0.15 -9.11
C VAL A 401 21.23 0.75 -9.20
N MET A 402 20.37 0.81 -8.17
CA MET A 402 19.23 1.75 -8.13
C MET A 402 19.70 3.20 -8.17
N ILE A 403 20.73 3.57 -7.38
CA ILE A 403 21.31 4.91 -7.41
C ILE A 403 21.85 5.24 -8.80
N TRP A 404 22.58 4.30 -9.41
CA TRP A 404 23.14 4.46 -10.75
C TRP A 404 22.04 4.64 -11.82
N LEU A 405 20.94 3.87 -11.74
CA LEU A 405 19.80 4.03 -12.66
C LEU A 405 19.12 5.40 -12.49
N VAL A 406 18.86 5.82 -11.26
CA VAL A 406 18.22 7.12 -10.98
C VAL A 406 19.12 8.27 -11.45
N TRP A 407 20.42 8.16 -11.24
CA TRP A 407 21.39 9.11 -11.78
C TRP A 407 21.40 9.12 -13.32
N ARG A 408 21.36 7.97 -13.97
CA ARG A 408 21.29 7.85 -15.45
C ARG A 408 20.00 8.42 -16.04
N ILE A 409 18.89 8.38 -15.31
CA ILE A 409 17.62 9.00 -15.72
C ILE A 409 17.73 10.52 -15.76
N GLY A 410 18.64 11.12 -15.00
CA GLY A 410 18.88 12.57 -15.01
C GLY A 410 18.80 13.26 -13.65
N LEU A 411 18.67 12.50 -12.55
CA LEU A 411 18.74 13.06 -11.21
C LEU A 411 20.21 13.13 -10.75
N GLU A 412 20.67 14.29 -10.30
CA GLU A 412 22.03 14.45 -9.80
C GLU A 412 22.35 13.49 -8.64
N LEU A 413 23.61 13.05 -8.56
CA LEU A 413 24.03 11.97 -7.67
C LEU A 413 23.60 12.14 -6.19
N PRO A 414 23.78 13.30 -5.52
CA PRO A 414 23.34 13.44 -4.12
C PRO A 414 21.83 13.28 -3.96
N PHE A 415 21.05 13.83 -4.90
CA PHE A 415 19.60 13.69 -4.86
C PHE A 415 19.16 12.25 -5.18
N ALA A 416 19.87 11.54 -6.07
CA ALA A 416 19.64 10.14 -6.34
C ALA A 416 19.87 9.26 -5.08
N ILE A 417 20.96 9.50 -4.36
CA ILE A 417 21.27 8.82 -3.10
C ILE A 417 20.15 9.06 -2.08
N ILE A 418 19.75 10.31 -1.86
CA ILE A 418 18.70 10.67 -0.90
C ILE A 418 17.37 10.01 -1.32
N THR A 419 17.00 10.08 -2.59
CA THR A 419 15.74 9.52 -3.11
C THR A 419 15.67 8.02 -2.89
N VAL A 420 16.69 7.26 -3.27
CA VAL A 420 16.71 5.80 -3.11
C VAL A 420 16.75 5.43 -1.61
N THR A 421 17.56 6.13 -0.81
CA THR A 421 17.66 5.86 0.64
C THR A 421 16.32 6.07 1.35
N LEU A 422 15.66 7.21 1.11
CA LEU A 422 14.38 7.52 1.76
C LEU A 422 13.24 6.63 1.24
N THR A 423 13.29 6.18 -0.02
CA THR A 423 12.36 5.17 -0.56
C THR A 423 12.47 3.87 0.22
N LEU A 424 13.67 3.31 0.33
CA LEU A 424 13.89 2.05 1.06
C LEU A 424 13.62 2.19 2.55
N LEU A 425 13.95 3.34 3.15
CA LEU A 425 13.60 3.67 4.53
C LEU A 425 12.08 3.61 4.75
N SER A 426 11.30 4.21 3.84
CA SER A 426 9.84 4.19 3.95
C SER A 426 9.29 2.76 3.92
N PHE A 427 9.84 1.87 3.10
CA PHE A 427 9.44 0.46 3.02
C PHE A 427 9.69 -0.28 4.34
N VAL A 428 10.85 -0.06 4.97
CA VAL A 428 11.18 -0.66 6.26
C VAL A 428 10.24 -0.17 7.36
N VAL A 429 10.00 1.15 7.44
CA VAL A 429 9.15 1.73 8.48
C VAL A 429 7.68 1.29 8.33
N VAL A 430 7.13 1.29 7.12
CA VAL A 430 5.77 0.80 6.84
C VAL A 430 5.64 -0.68 7.22
N SER A 431 6.63 -1.50 6.86
CA SER A 431 6.65 -2.92 7.23
C SER A 431 6.73 -3.11 8.74
N ARG A 432 7.50 -2.28 9.45
CA ARG A 432 7.57 -2.29 10.90
C ARG A 432 6.24 -1.93 11.55
N ILE A 433 5.58 -0.87 11.07
CA ILE A 433 4.25 -0.48 11.57
C ILE A 433 3.29 -1.66 11.42
N SER A 434 3.23 -2.28 10.25
CA SER A 434 2.36 -3.44 10.02
C SER A 434 2.69 -4.64 10.92
N ALA A 435 3.96 -5.00 11.06
CA ALA A 435 4.40 -6.14 11.87
C ALA A 435 4.14 -5.94 13.37
N GLU A 436 4.30 -4.72 13.88
CA GLU A 436 4.13 -4.38 15.28
C GLU A 436 2.68 -4.09 15.65
N THR A 437 2.00 -3.28 14.85
CA THR A 437 0.64 -2.81 15.16
C THR A 437 -0.45 -3.60 14.44
N GLY A 438 -0.11 -4.38 13.41
CA GLY A 438 -1.07 -5.06 12.57
C GLY A 438 -1.95 -4.13 11.74
N LEU A 439 -1.65 -2.83 11.69
CA LEU A 439 -2.42 -1.93 10.84
C LEU A 439 -2.31 -2.38 9.39
N PHE A 440 -3.45 -2.53 8.75
CA PHE A 440 -3.55 -3.08 7.41
C PHE A 440 -3.75 -2.00 6.33
N PHE A 441 -4.11 -0.77 6.74
CA PHE A 441 -4.20 0.37 5.84
C PHE A 441 -3.32 1.51 6.35
N ILE A 442 -2.19 1.74 5.69
CA ILE A 442 -1.17 2.73 6.06
C ILE A 442 -0.93 3.63 4.86
N GLN A 443 -0.96 4.93 5.04
CA GLN A 443 -0.51 5.91 4.06
C GLN A 443 0.59 6.76 4.68
N PRO A 444 1.82 6.72 4.18
CA PRO A 444 2.92 7.54 4.69
C PRO A 444 2.59 9.03 4.67
N ARG A 445 2.00 9.50 3.59
CA ARG A 445 1.52 10.86 3.36
C ARG A 445 2.59 11.95 3.59
N TRP A 446 3.79 11.63 3.18
CA TRP A 446 4.89 12.54 2.98
C TRP A 446 5.64 12.14 1.71
N THR A 447 6.33 13.07 1.09
CA THR A 447 7.03 12.82 -0.17
C THR A 447 8.47 13.28 -0.08
N ILE A 448 9.36 12.55 -0.74
CA ILE A 448 10.79 12.84 -0.72
C ILE A 448 11.08 14.17 -1.40
N PHE A 449 10.50 14.38 -2.59
CA PHE A 449 10.68 15.65 -3.30
C PHE A 449 10.08 16.85 -2.53
N GLY A 450 8.95 16.67 -1.85
CA GLY A 450 8.38 17.69 -0.98
C GLY A 450 9.27 18.04 0.21
N LEU A 451 9.93 17.02 0.80
CA LEU A 451 10.93 17.22 1.86
C LEU A 451 12.15 17.99 1.33
N MET A 452 12.64 17.61 0.13
CA MET A 452 13.82 18.26 -0.48
C MET A 452 13.52 19.71 -0.89
N VAL A 453 12.35 19.99 -1.50
CA VAL A 453 11.94 21.37 -1.81
C VAL A 453 11.82 22.22 -0.56
N ALA A 454 11.28 21.65 0.53
CA ALA A 454 11.12 22.39 1.78
C ALA A 454 12.46 22.63 2.52
N GLY A 455 13.37 21.66 2.47
CA GLY A 455 14.64 21.73 3.21
C GLY A 455 15.76 22.42 2.45
N LEU A 456 15.80 22.30 1.12
CA LEU A 456 16.89 22.85 0.31
C LEU A 456 16.49 24.14 -0.43
N GLY A 457 15.19 24.31 -0.72
CA GLY A 457 14.71 25.41 -1.56
C GLY A 457 14.88 25.12 -3.06
N SER A 458 14.19 25.91 -3.88
CA SER A 458 14.10 25.71 -5.32
C SER A 458 15.39 26.00 -6.10
N TYR A 459 16.28 26.79 -5.56
CA TYR A 459 17.56 27.06 -6.18
C TYR A 459 18.52 25.87 -6.03
N ALA A 460 18.62 25.30 -4.85
CA ALA A 460 19.49 24.15 -4.59
C ALA A 460 18.90 22.84 -5.16
N PHE A 461 17.58 22.72 -5.19
CA PHE A 461 16.84 21.58 -5.77
C PHE A 461 15.98 22.06 -6.96
N PRO A 462 16.54 22.08 -8.19
CA PRO A 462 15.95 22.75 -9.35
C PRO A 462 14.70 22.05 -9.87
N PRO A 463 13.87 22.72 -10.71
CA PRO A 463 12.61 22.19 -11.23
C PRO A 463 12.73 20.82 -11.90
N GLN A 464 13.79 20.55 -12.65
CA GLN A 464 14.06 19.24 -13.24
C GLN A 464 14.20 18.15 -12.16
N ALA A 465 14.95 18.43 -11.09
CA ALA A 465 15.11 17.48 -9.98
C ALA A 465 13.79 17.28 -9.23
N ILE A 466 12.98 18.35 -9.06
CA ILE A 466 11.65 18.26 -8.44
C ILE A 466 10.76 17.29 -9.20
N VAL A 467 10.66 17.45 -10.53
CA VAL A 467 9.79 16.63 -11.38
C VAL A 467 10.31 15.19 -11.43
N THR A 468 11.60 14.98 -11.67
CA THR A 468 12.19 13.64 -11.76
C THR A 468 12.05 12.86 -10.46
N CYS A 469 12.43 13.47 -9.33
CA CYS A 469 12.26 12.86 -7.99
C CYS A 469 10.77 12.66 -7.68
N GLY A 470 9.93 13.63 -8.04
CA GLY A 470 8.48 13.56 -7.84
C GLY A 470 7.84 12.38 -8.56
N MET A 471 8.19 12.13 -9.81
CA MET A 471 7.71 10.97 -10.57
C MET A 471 8.16 9.65 -9.93
N ILE A 472 9.42 9.55 -9.48
CA ILE A 472 9.93 8.37 -8.77
C ILE A 472 9.14 8.14 -7.48
N CYS A 473 8.87 9.21 -6.71
CA CYS A 473 8.10 9.11 -5.47
C CYS A 473 6.65 8.68 -5.73
N VAL A 474 5.99 9.24 -6.74
CA VAL A 474 4.61 8.87 -7.11
C VAL A 474 4.52 7.39 -7.45
N MET A 475 5.51 6.85 -8.14
CA MET A 475 5.51 5.45 -8.55
C MET A 475 5.88 4.47 -7.45
N LEU A 476 6.73 4.85 -6.48
CA LEU A 476 7.29 3.90 -5.52
C LEU A 476 6.93 4.15 -4.05
N CYS A 477 6.51 5.37 -3.67
CA CYS A 477 6.47 5.78 -2.26
C CYS A 477 5.15 6.39 -1.78
N ILE A 478 4.14 6.55 -2.61
CA ILE A 478 2.89 7.25 -2.22
C ILE A 478 2.01 6.36 -1.35
N ASP A 479 1.80 5.13 -1.76
CA ASP A 479 0.96 4.18 -1.05
C ASP A 479 1.76 2.95 -0.60
N GLN A 480 1.35 2.34 0.51
CA GLN A 480 2.01 1.14 1.05
C GLN A 480 2.01 -0.05 0.10
N CYS A 481 0.98 -0.14 -0.77
CA CYS A 481 0.86 -1.23 -1.72
C CYS A 481 1.94 -1.23 -2.79
N GLN A 482 2.59 -0.09 -3.02
CA GLN A 482 3.75 0.00 -3.90
C GLN A 482 4.98 -0.70 -3.31
N SER A 483 5.00 -0.86 -1.99
CA SER A 483 6.05 -1.62 -1.31
C SER A 483 5.69 -3.09 -1.18
N PHE A 484 6.49 -3.96 -1.75
CA PHE A 484 6.35 -5.40 -1.63
C PHE A 484 6.70 -5.91 -0.22
N MET A 485 7.54 -5.18 0.52
CA MET A 485 8.12 -5.60 1.81
C MET A 485 7.08 -5.90 2.92
N PRO A 486 6.00 -5.09 3.14
CA PRO A 486 5.03 -5.39 4.20
C PRO A 486 4.27 -6.70 4.00
N PHE A 487 3.98 -7.06 2.73
CA PHE A 487 3.35 -8.34 2.40
C PHE A 487 4.28 -9.50 2.70
N LEU A 488 5.56 -9.37 2.35
CA LEU A 488 6.57 -10.39 2.60
C LEU A 488 6.82 -10.64 4.08
N THR A 489 6.95 -9.58 4.89
CA THR A 489 7.23 -9.72 6.33
C THR A 489 6.11 -10.44 7.06
N ASN A 490 4.84 -10.13 6.75
CA ASN A 490 3.68 -10.84 7.29
C ASN A 490 3.58 -12.28 6.73
N GLY A 491 3.84 -12.46 5.44
CA GLY A 491 3.84 -13.77 4.79
C GLY A 491 4.95 -14.69 5.32
N PHE A 492 6.16 -14.18 5.58
CA PHE A 492 7.25 -14.95 6.18
C PHE A 492 6.90 -15.41 7.60
N LYS A 493 6.20 -14.61 8.38
CA LYS A 493 5.72 -15.05 9.72
C LYS A 493 4.68 -16.16 9.62
N LEU A 494 3.80 -16.11 8.62
CA LEU A 494 2.87 -17.20 8.34
C LEU A 494 3.61 -18.47 7.91
N CYS A 495 4.60 -18.34 7.02
CA CYS A 495 5.46 -19.44 6.57
C CYS A 495 6.26 -20.06 7.72
N GLU A 496 6.86 -19.25 8.61
CA GLU A 496 7.58 -19.71 9.79
C GLU A 496 6.68 -20.57 10.71
N ARG A 497 5.47 -20.09 11.02
CA ARG A 497 4.48 -20.82 11.82
C ARG A 497 4.08 -22.15 11.18
N SER A 498 3.98 -22.18 9.85
CA SER A 498 3.63 -23.37 9.06
C SER A 498 4.85 -24.23 8.70
N LYS A 499 6.04 -23.94 9.25
CA LYS A 499 7.30 -24.67 9.00
C LYS A 499 7.71 -24.69 7.53
N VAL A 500 7.45 -23.62 6.79
CA VAL A 500 7.92 -23.40 5.40
C VAL A 500 9.26 -22.68 5.44
N ASN A 501 10.19 -23.12 4.59
CA ASN A 501 11.50 -22.46 4.47
C ASN A 501 11.36 -21.06 3.88
N THR A 502 11.68 -20.03 4.67
CA THR A 502 11.57 -18.61 4.28
C THR A 502 12.48 -18.24 3.11
N THR A 503 13.66 -18.84 2.98
CA THR A 503 14.56 -18.59 1.84
C THR A 503 13.98 -19.14 0.53
N GLY A 504 13.39 -20.33 0.54
CA GLY A 504 12.69 -20.87 -0.63
C GLY A 504 11.45 -20.06 -0.99
N ALA A 505 10.70 -19.63 0.03
CA ALA A 505 9.53 -18.77 -0.12
C ALA A 505 9.89 -17.39 -0.71
N SER A 506 11.04 -16.81 -0.35
CA SER A 506 11.50 -15.52 -0.90
C SER A 506 11.88 -15.62 -2.38
N ILE A 507 12.53 -16.72 -2.80
CA ILE A 507 12.84 -16.96 -4.21
C ILE A 507 11.55 -17.13 -5.02
N ALA A 508 10.58 -17.88 -4.52
CA ALA A 508 9.28 -18.05 -5.16
C ALA A 508 8.55 -16.71 -5.28
N SER A 509 8.61 -15.85 -4.23
CA SER A 509 7.96 -14.54 -4.21
C SER A 509 8.54 -13.57 -5.24
N ILE A 510 9.87 -13.48 -5.39
CA ILE A 510 10.46 -12.60 -6.42
C ILE A 510 10.20 -13.12 -7.84
N SER A 511 10.25 -14.44 -8.05
CA SER A 511 9.93 -15.04 -9.34
C SER A 511 8.45 -14.78 -9.72
N MET A 512 7.54 -14.95 -8.78
CA MET A 512 6.13 -14.61 -8.95
C MET A 512 5.95 -13.12 -9.27
N TYR A 513 6.65 -12.24 -8.55
CA TYR A 513 6.55 -10.79 -8.74
C TYR A 513 6.94 -10.38 -10.16
N VAL A 514 8.05 -10.92 -10.69
CA VAL A 514 8.49 -10.65 -12.07
C VAL A 514 7.43 -11.07 -13.09
N VAL A 515 6.91 -12.30 -12.97
CA VAL A 515 5.87 -12.81 -13.89
C VAL A 515 4.59 -11.98 -13.79
N ALA A 516 4.14 -11.69 -12.56
CA ALA A 516 2.92 -10.93 -12.33
C ALA A 516 3.05 -9.47 -12.82
N CYS A 517 4.23 -8.81 -12.68
CA CYS A 517 4.46 -7.48 -13.22
C CYS A 517 4.30 -7.43 -14.75
N VAL A 518 4.91 -8.37 -15.47
CA VAL A 518 4.82 -8.42 -16.94
C VAL A 518 3.35 -8.59 -17.36
N ILE A 519 2.65 -9.54 -16.76
CA ILE A 519 1.24 -9.79 -17.08
C ILE A 519 0.36 -8.59 -16.73
N ALA A 520 0.59 -7.94 -15.59
CA ALA A 520 -0.20 -6.79 -15.17
C ALA A 520 0.01 -5.58 -16.11
N VAL A 521 1.24 -5.32 -16.57
CA VAL A 521 1.50 -4.25 -17.57
C VAL A 521 0.71 -4.50 -18.85
N LEU A 522 0.75 -5.74 -19.35
CA LEU A 522 -0.03 -6.13 -20.54
C LEU A 522 -1.53 -5.95 -20.30
N ALA A 523 -2.05 -6.50 -19.21
CA ALA A 523 -3.47 -6.46 -18.88
C ALA A 523 -4.00 -5.02 -18.69
N ILE A 524 -3.25 -4.16 -18.00
CA ILE A 524 -3.65 -2.78 -17.75
C ILE A 524 -3.65 -1.97 -19.04
N LEU A 525 -2.59 -2.03 -19.84
CA LEU A 525 -2.53 -1.29 -21.11
C LEU A 525 -3.60 -1.74 -22.07
N VAL A 526 -3.77 -3.05 -22.26
CA VAL A 526 -4.84 -3.58 -23.14
C VAL A 526 -6.23 -3.14 -22.65
N SER A 527 -6.48 -3.20 -21.33
CA SER A 527 -7.77 -2.78 -20.76
C SER A 527 -8.02 -1.28 -20.94
N ILE A 528 -7.01 -0.43 -20.74
CA ILE A 528 -7.18 1.03 -20.88
C ILE A 528 -7.44 1.41 -22.34
N TYR A 529 -6.69 0.85 -23.29
CA TYR A 529 -6.92 1.15 -24.70
C TYR A 529 -8.22 0.55 -25.25
N GLU A 530 -8.76 -0.53 -24.62
CA GLU A 530 -10.06 -1.11 -24.98
C GLU A 530 -11.26 -0.33 -24.40
N PHE A 531 -11.18 0.07 -23.13
CA PHE A 531 -12.32 0.64 -22.38
C PHE A 531 -12.21 2.15 -22.14
N GLY A 532 -11.05 2.74 -22.38
CA GLY A 532 -10.73 4.09 -22.00
C GLY A 532 -10.24 4.21 -20.54
N GLY A 533 -9.52 5.28 -20.25
CA GLY A 533 -9.05 5.59 -18.91
C GLY A 533 -10.19 6.02 -17.97
N PRO A 534 -10.09 5.78 -16.66
CA PRO A 534 -11.16 6.10 -15.70
C PRO A 534 -11.17 7.59 -15.37
N ILE A 535 -11.82 8.41 -16.19
CA ILE A 535 -11.96 9.87 -15.98
C ILE A 535 -12.53 10.19 -14.59
N THR A 536 -13.38 9.32 -14.06
CA THR A 536 -13.98 9.46 -12.72
C THR A 536 -13.00 9.22 -11.57
N MET A 537 -11.83 8.67 -11.82
CA MET A 537 -10.83 8.32 -10.82
C MET A 537 -9.90 9.51 -10.54
N ASN A 538 -10.38 10.44 -9.73
CA ASN A 538 -9.66 11.68 -9.40
C ASN A 538 -8.23 11.43 -8.88
N TRP A 539 -8.00 10.37 -8.08
CA TRP A 539 -6.70 10.07 -7.50
C TRP A 539 -5.66 9.66 -8.56
N GLY A 540 -5.87 8.53 -9.23
CA GLY A 540 -4.92 7.99 -10.20
C GLY A 540 -4.84 8.80 -11.50
N TYR A 541 -5.95 9.37 -11.94
CA TYR A 541 -6.05 10.06 -13.22
C TYR A 541 -5.62 11.54 -13.18
N GLN A 542 -5.98 12.24 -12.10
CA GLN A 542 -5.74 13.69 -11.99
C GLN A 542 -4.64 14.02 -10.98
N ARG A 543 -4.79 13.56 -9.72
CA ARG A 543 -3.92 14.03 -8.64
C ARG A 543 -2.49 13.50 -8.74
N LEU A 544 -2.32 12.22 -8.99
CA LEU A 544 -0.98 11.61 -9.04
C LEU A 544 -0.14 12.09 -10.23
N PRO A 545 -0.64 12.09 -11.48
CA PRO A 545 0.15 12.57 -12.61
C PRO A 545 0.52 14.06 -12.52
N THR A 546 -0.32 14.88 -11.85
CA THR A 546 -0.05 16.32 -11.68
C THR A 546 0.79 16.63 -10.44
N MET A 547 0.94 15.68 -9.52
CA MET A 547 1.59 15.91 -8.23
C MET A 547 3.05 16.42 -8.33
N PRO A 548 3.92 15.88 -9.21
CA PRO A 548 5.27 16.40 -9.37
C PRO A 548 5.33 17.80 -9.99
N PHE A 549 4.39 18.10 -10.88
CA PHE A 549 4.39 19.34 -11.67
C PHE A 549 3.86 20.57 -10.93
N ARG A 550 2.94 20.37 -9.96
CA ARG A 550 2.38 21.49 -9.18
C ARG A 550 3.45 22.28 -8.42
N PRO A 551 4.31 21.66 -7.59
CA PRO A 551 5.39 22.40 -6.95
C PRO A 551 6.43 22.88 -7.95
N ALA A 552 6.72 22.11 -9.01
CA ALA A 552 7.65 22.54 -10.02
C ALA A 552 7.19 23.85 -10.70
N LEU A 553 5.91 24.00 -11.03
CA LEU A 553 5.36 25.24 -11.56
C LEU A 553 5.55 26.40 -10.57
N THR A 554 5.21 26.21 -9.31
CA THR A 554 5.36 27.25 -8.28
C THR A 554 6.81 27.70 -8.16
N GLU A 555 7.73 26.75 -8.11
CA GLU A 555 9.16 27.07 -7.95
C GLU A 555 9.78 27.63 -9.25
N VAL A 556 9.31 27.24 -10.43
CA VAL A 556 9.67 27.89 -11.70
C VAL A 556 9.25 29.35 -11.72
N LEU A 557 8.02 29.64 -11.29
CA LEU A 557 7.53 31.03 -11.22
C LEU A 557 8.32 31.87 -10.20
N ASN A 558 8.64 31.28 -9.03
CA ASN A 558 9.45 31.94 -8.02
C ASN A 558 10.86 32.26 -8.56
N LEU A 559 11.54 31.29 -9.18
CA LEU A 559 12.87 31.46 -9.75
C LEU A 559 12.88 32.46 -10.91
N LYS A 560 11.81 32.48 -11.74
CA LYS A 560 11.65 33.49 -12.81
C LYS A 560 11.51 34.90 -12.23
N ALA A 561 10.70 35.06 -11.19
CA ALA A 561 10.50 36.33 -10.52
C ALA A 561 11.80 36.88 -9.90
N LEU A 562 12.67 36.00 -9.43
CA LEU A 562 13.98 36.34 -8.87
C LEU A 562 15.08 36.47 -9.95
N GLY A 563 14.81 36.13 -11.22
CA GLY A 563 15.82 36.11 -12.29
C GLY A 563 16.86 34.98 -12.20
N LEU A 564 16.64 33.99 -11.31
CA LEU A 564 17.60 32.95 -10.98
C LEU A 564 17.36 31.61 -11.73
N LEU A 565 16.34 31.53 -12.59
CA LEU A 565 15.95 30.24 -13.22
C LEU A 565 17.06 29.67 -14.12
N THR A 566 17.73 30.53 -14.89
CA THR A 566 18.81 30.09 -15.78
C THR A 566 20.02 29.58 -15.00
N GLU A 567 20.38 30.24 -13.93
CA GLU A 567 21.47 29.82 -13.04
C GLU A 567 21.16 28.51 -12.33
N ALA A 568 19.93 28.38 -11.77
CA ALA A 568 19.49 27.16 -11.08
C ALA A 568 19.51 25.92 -12.00
N ASN A 569 19.26 26.11 -13.32
CA ASN A 569 19.28 25.00 -14.29
C ASN A 569 20.67 24.70 -14.86
N SER A 570 21.60 25.65 -14.86
CA SER A 570 22.92 25.51 -15.48
C SER A 570 24.05 25.19 -14.51
N LEU A 571 23.96 25.65 -13.27
CA LEU A 571 25.02 25.46 -12.28
C LEU A 571 25.02 24.03 -11.71
N PRO A 572 26.19 23.46 -11.39
CA PRO A 572 26.29 22.17 -10.74
C PRO A 572 25.80 22.24 -9.27
N TRP A 573 25.32 21.10 -8.74
CA TRP A 573 24.70 21.02 -7.41
C TRP A 573 25.56 21.60 -6.26
N TRP A 574 26.91 21.45 -6.30
CA TRP A 574 27.78 21.95 -5.22
C TRP A 574 27.83 23.47 -5.16
N GLN A 575 27.66 24.18 -6.26
CA GLN A 575 27.57 25.64 -6.28
C GLN A 575 26.20 26.11 -5.80
N ARG A 576 25.14 25.42 -6.20
CA ARG A 576 23.77 25.72 -5.77
C ARG A 576 23.53 25.51 -4.27
N PHE A 577 24.28 24.61 -3.62
CA PHE A 577 24.18 24.38 -2.18
C PHE A 577 24.63 25.58 -1.32
N SER A 578 25.32 26.55 -1.88
CA SER A 578 25.63 27.80 -1.18
C SER A 578 24.39 28.66 -0.85
N MET A 579 23.28 28.44 -1.57
CA MET A 579 22.04 29.20 -1.42
C MET A 579 20.87 28.33 -0.93
N ILE A 580 21.13 27.43 0.01
CA ILE A 580 20.07 26.63 0.66
C ILE A 580 19.19 27.56 1.47
N GLN A 581 17.88 27.54 1.16
CA GLN A 581 16.86 28.33 1.87
C GLN A 581 15.70 27.44 2.29
N PRO A 582 15.72 26.91 3.53
CA PRO A 582 14.61 26.14 4.06
C PRO A 582 13.33 26.98 4.13
N LYS A 583 12.19 26.36 3.79
CA LYS A 583 10.88 27.02 3.93
C LYS A 583 10.59 27.30 5.41
N GLU A 584 9.87 28.38 5.68
CA GLU A 584 9.40 28.71 7.02
C GLU A 584 8.67 27.52 7.68
N ASN A 585 8.85 27.36 8.98
CA ASN A 585 8.28 26.30 9.79
C ASN A 585 8.67 24.85 9.40
N PHE A 586 9.50 24.66 8.35
CA PHE A 586 9.96 23.32 7.95
C PHE A 586 10.76 22.66 9.09
N LEU A 587 11.81 23.32 9.58
CA LEU A 587 12.67 22.76 10.61
C LEU A 587 11.91 22.47 11.91
N GLY A 588 11.00 23.37 12.31
CA GLY A 588 10.16 23.19 13.51
C GLY A 588 9.29 21.94 13.40
N ALA A 589 8.59 21.76 12.29
CA ALA A 589 7.73 20.59 12.06
C ALA A 589 8.55 19.28 11.99
N PHE A 590 9.67 19.31 11.27
CA PHE A 590 10.54 18.15 11.10
C PHE A 590 11.17 17.70 12.42
N ILE A 591 11.74 18.64 13.18
CA ILE A 591 12.33 18.38 14.50
C ILE A 591 11.27 17.91 15.49
N PHE A 592 10.07 18.54 15.48
CA PHE A 592 8.95 18.08 16.30
C PHE A 592 8.64 16.60 16.04
N GLY A 593 8.60 16.17 14.77
CA GLY A 593 8.38 14.77 14.41
C GLY A 593 9.43 13.83 14.99
N ILE A 594 10.71 14.21 14.89
CA ILE A 594 11.83 13.42 15.46
C ILE A 594 11.72 13.33 16.98
N VAL A 595 11.57 14.47 17.66
CA VAL A 595 11.52 14.55 19.12
C VAL A 595 10.31 13.81 19.68
N ALA A 596 9.13 13.94 19.05
CA ALA A 596 7.92 13.27 19.48
C ALA A 596 8.06 11.74 19.45
N VAL A 597 8.56 11.17 18.34
CA VAL A 597 8.77 9.73 18.25
C VAL A 597 9.84 9.24 19.23
N TRP A 598 10.95 9.96 19.35
CA TRP A 598 12.00 9.61 20.29
C TRP A 598 11.52 9.68 21.74
N PHE A 599 10.87 10.77 22.13
CA PHE A 599 10.36 11.01 23.50
C PHE A 599 9.35 9.93 23.90
N PHE A 600 8.35 9.63 23.05
CA PHE A 600 7.36 8.58 23.35
C PHE A 600 7.98 7.19 23.37
N SER A 601 9.00 6.93 22.56
CA SER A 601 9.76 5.68 22.63
C SER A 601 10.51 5.52 23.95
N VAL A 602 11.15 6.58 24.45
CA VAL A 602 11.82 6.58 25.74
C VAL A 602 10.82 6.48 26.91
N LEU A 603 9.70 7.20 26.85
CA LEU A 603 8.63 7.10 27.84
C LEU A 603 8.11 5.67 27.97
N ARG A 604 7.86 5.00 26.84
CA ARG A 604 7.38 3.61 26.82
C ARG A 604 8.37 2.65 27.48
N LEU A 605 9.68 2.91 27.37
CA LEU A 605 10.70 2.10 28.01
C LEU A 605 10.82 2.38 29.50
N ARG A 606 10.63 3.65 29.94
CA ARG A 606 10.82 4.07 31.35
C ARG A 606 9.55 3.97 32.18
N VAL A 607 8.37 4.12 31.58
CA VAL A 607 7.08 4.14 32.29
C VAL A 607 6.25 2.94 31.84
N PRO A 608 6.21 1.82 32.59
CA PRO A 608 5.55 0.57 32.19
C PRO A 608 4.03 0.69 31.92
N LYS A 609 3.39 1.72 32.46
CA LYS A 609 1.94 1.97 32.28
C LYS A 609 1.66 3.06 31.22
N TRP A 610 2.64 3.50 30.45
CA TRP A 610 2.43 4.53 29.45
C TRP A 610 1.50 4.01 28.33
N PRO A 611 0.34 4.66 28.09
CA PRO A 611 -0.69 4.07 27.25
C PRO A 611 -0.53 4.32 25.76
N LEU A 612 0.30 5.29 25.35
CA LEU A 612 0.40 5.73 23.95
C LEU A 612 1.66 5.22 23.26
N HIS A 613 1.47 4.68 22.07
CA HIS A 613 2.55 4.17 21.24
C HIS A 613 3.14 5.27 20.33
N PRO A 614 4.46 5.35 20.12
CA PRO A 614 5.08 6.37 19.24
C PRO A 614 4.58 6.34 17.79
N VAL A 615 4.01 5.22 17.34
CA VAL A 615 3.40 5.06 16.01
C VAL A 615 2.30 6.09 15.74
N MET A 616 1.72 6.68 16.77
CA MET A 616 0.72 7.75 16.66
C MET A 616 1.21 8.88 15.76
N PHE A 617 2.45 9.34 15.93
CA PHE A 617 3.03 10.46 15.17
C PHE A 617 3.37 10.12 13.72
N LEU A 618 3.41 8.83 13.36
CA LEU A 618 3.58 8.38 11.99
C LEU A 618 2.25 8.32 11.23
N LEU A 619 1.13 8.19 11.96
CA LEU A 619 -0.17 7.86 11.38
C LEU A 619 -1.26 8.92 11.59
N TRP A 620 -1.16 9.80 12.61
CA TRP A 620 -2.20 10.78 12.88
C TRP A 620 -2.44 11.71 11.68
N ALA A 621 -3.65 12.27 11.57
CA ALA A 621 -4.06 13.09 10.44
C ALA A 621 -3.89 12.44 9.06
N THR A 622 -3.88 11.11 8.99
CA THR A 622 -3.95 10.37 7.71
C THR A 622 -5.38 9.94 7.43
N TYR A 623 -5.70 9.76 6.15
CA TYR A 623 -7.02 9.30 5.73
C TYR A 623 -7.42 7.97 6.39
N PRO A 624 -6.56 6.93 6.44
CA PRO A 624 -6.90 5.69 7.13
C PRO A 624 -7.30 5.88 8.59
N MET A 625 -6.57 6.72 9.33
CA MET A 625 -6.88 6.95 10.74
C MET A 625 -8.16 7.74 10.92
N SER A 626 -8.43 8.74 10.09
CA SER A 626 -9.69 9.50 10.17
C SER A 626 -10.92 8.61 9.98
N MET A 627 -10.84 7.63 9.09
CA MET A 627 -11.95 6.71 8.80
C MET A 627 -12.12 5.61 9.85
N THR A 628 -11.02 5.11 10.41
CA THR A 628 -11.05 3.91 11.27
C THR A 628 -11.04 4.20 12.77
N THR A 629 -10.82 5.45 13.19
CA THR A 629 -10.74 5.88 14.59
C THR A 629 -11.86 5.31 15.48
N HIS A 630 -13.11 5.50 15.10
CA HIS A 630 -14.27 5.06 15.89
C HIS A 630 -14.29 3.53 16.04
N SER A 631 -14.06 2.81 14.95
CA SER A 631 -14.04 1.35 14.96
C SER A 631 -12.89 0.78 15.79
N MET A 632 -11.72 1.42 15.76
CA MET A 632 -10.57 1.05 16.60
C MET A 632 -10.85 1.28 18.08
N LEU A 633 -11.49 2.41 18.44
CA LEU A 633 -11.91 2.69 19.84
C LEU A 633 -12.92 1.69 20.34
N ILE A 634 -13.93 1.33 19.54
CA ILE A 634 -14.91 0.33 19.89
C ILE A 634 -14.24 -1.02 20.13
N GLY A 635 -13.34 -1.43 19.22
CA GLY A 635 -12.61 -2.70 19.37
C GLY A 635 -11.73 -2.73 20.62
N TRP A 636 -11.07 -1.60 20.95
CA TRP A 636 -10.35 -1.44 22.21
C TRP A 636 -11.27 -1.55 23.43
N LEU A 637 -12.40 -0.83 23.40
CA LEU A 637 -13.38 -0.84 24.52
C LEU A 637 -13.93 -2.25 24.74
N LEU A 638 -14.36 -2.92 23.67
CA LEU A 638 -14.84 -4.30 23.74
C LEU A 638 -13.79 -5.22 24.35
N LYS A 639 -12.54 -5.14 23.88
CA LYS A 639 -11.45 -5.94 24.44
C LYS A 639 -11.22 -5.66 25.91
N LYS A 640 -11.21 -4.37 26.30
CA LYS A 640 -11.00 -3.97 27.69
C LYS A 640 -12.13 -4.44 28.60
N CYS A 641 -13.38 -4.36 28.15
CA CYS A 641 -14.54 -4.89 28.87
C CYS A 641 -14.44 -6.40 29.03
N VAL A 642 -14.15 -7.14 27.96
CA VAL A 642 -13.99 -8.60 28.01
C VAL A 642 -12.87 -9.01 28.96
N LEU A 643 -11.73 -8.32 28.94
CA LEU A 643 -10.60 -8.59 29.85
C LEU A 643 -10.95 -8.27 31.31
N ARG A 644 -11.69 -7.18 31.56
CA ARG A 644 -12.08 -6.75 32.93
C ARG A 644 -13.08 -7.67 33.56
N PHE A 645 -14.12 -8.07 32.83
CA PHE A 645 -15.25 -8.86 33.36
C PHE A 645 -15.09 -10.36 33.17
N GLY A 646 -14.42 -10.80 32.10
CA GLY A 646 -14.26 -12.22 31.74
C GLY A 646 -12.83 -12.75 31.80
N GLY A 647 -11.87 -11.88 32.03
CA GLY A 647 -10.44 -12.24 32.09
C GLY A 647 -9.87 -12.76 30.76
N ILE A 648 -8.65 -13.29 30.85
CA ILE A 648 -7.89 -13.79 29.68
C ILE A 648 -8.59 -14.96 28.99
N LYS A 649 -9.28 -15.82 29.77
CA LYS A 649 -10.00 -17.00 29.24
C LYS A 649 -11.12 -16.57 28.31
N MET A 650 -11.96 -15.61 28.74
CA MET A 650 -13.04 -15.08 27.90
C MET A 650 -12.50 -14.37 26.65
N ALA A 651 -11.41 -13.59 26.77
CA ALA A 651 -10.78 -12.94 25.64
C ALA A 651 -10.28 -13.96 24.60
N LYS A 652 -9.72 -15.09 25.04
CA LYS A 652 -9.33 -16.19 24.16
C LYS A 652 -10.54 -16.83 23.48
N ASN A 653 -11.62 -17.04 24.19
CA ASN A 653 -12.86 -17.65 23.69
C ASN A 653 -13.58 -16.72 22.68
N MET A 654 -13.45 -15.41 22.80
CA MET A 654 -14.02 -14.43 21.87
C MET A 654 -13.25 -14.30 20.55
N ARG A 655 -11.99 -14.77 20.46
CA ARG A 655 -11.19 -14.70 19.22
C ARG A 655 -11.87 -15.39 18.03
N PRO A 656 -12.44 -16.60 18.14
CA PRO A 656 -13.17 -17.23 17.04
C PRO A 656 -14.31 -16.37 16.51
N PHE A 657 -15.08 -15.71 17.39
CA PHE A 657 -16.15 -14.80 16.99
C PHE A 657 -15.62 -13.65 16.14
N MET A 658 -14.53 -13.00 16.56
CA MET A 658 -13.93 -11.90 15.81
C MET A 658 -13.37 -12.34 14.46
N ILE A 659 -12.78 -13.53 14.37
CA ILE A 659 -12.33 -14.09 13.08
C ILE A 659 -13.54 -14.42 12.20
N GLY A 660 -14.62 -14.93 12.77
CA GLY A 660 -15.88 -15.14 12.03
C GLY A 660 -16.44 -13.85 11.44
N VAL A 661 -16.46 -12.75 12.21
CA VAL A 661 -16.87 -11.41 11.75
C VAL A 661 -16.06 -10.99 10.52
N ILE A 662 -14.72 -11.07 10.58
CA ILE A 662 -13.86 -10.72 9.45
C ILE A 662 -14.12 -11.63 8.24
N ALA A 663 -14.19 -12.95 8.48
CA ALA A 663 -14.39 -13.94 7.42
C ALA A 663 -15.73 -13.75 6.71
N GLY A 664 -16.82 -13.50 7.45
CA GLY A 664 -18.16 -13.25 6.88
C GLY A 664 -18.21 -11.97 6.05
N GLU A 665 -17.59 -10.90 6.55
CA GLU A 665 -17.53 -9.61 5.85
C GLU A 665 -16.74 -9.71 4.54
N VAL A 666 -15.57 -10.34 4.56
CA VAL A 666 -14.72 -10.47 3.37
C VAL A 666 -15.33 -11.45 2.35
N LEU A 667 -15.94 -12.55 2.80
CA LEU A 667 -16.60 -13.48 1.89
C LEU A 667 -17.77 -12.82 1.16
N SER A 668 -18.56 -11.99 1.85
CA SER A 668 -19.66 -11.25 1.20
C SER A 668 -19.16 -10.36 0.05
N ALA A 669 -17.97 -9.75 0.19
CA ALA A 669 -17.35 -8.97 -0.87
C ALA A 669 -17.07 -9.82 -2.11
N VAL A 670 -16.46 -10.99 -1.92
CA VAL A 670 -16.16 -11.93 -3.02
C VAL A 670 -17.45 -12.40 -3.70
N ILE A 671 -18.52 -12.65 -2.94
CA ILE A 671 -19.83 -13.02 -3.53
C ILE A 671 -20.33 -11.92 -4.47
N PHE A 672 -20.34 -10.65 -4.05
CA PHE A 672 -20.78 -9.54 -4.91
C PHE A 672 -19.83 -9.25 -6.06
N MET A 673 -18.53 -9.51 -5.93
CA MET A 673 -17.59 -9.47 -7.06
C MET A 673 -17.98 -10.53 -8.11
N ILE A 674 -18.26 -11.76 -7.70
CA ILE A 674 -18.67 -12.84 -8.60
C ILE A 674 -20.03 -12.52 -9.27
N VAL A 675 -21.02 -12.07 -8.49
CA VAL A 675 -22.34 -11.67 -9.01
C VAL A 675 -22.21 -10.54 -10.03
N GLY A 676 -21.43 -9.51 -9.71
CA GLY A 676 -21.19 -8.38 -10.61
C GLY A 676 -20.47 -8.80 -11.90
N PHE A 677 -19.50 -9.70 -11.82
CA PHE A 677 -18.81 -10.24 -12.98
C PHE A 677 -19.76 -11.06 -13.89
N ILE A 678 -20.60 -11.93 -13.29
CA ILE A 678 -21.61 -12.71 -14.01
C ILE A 678 -22.63 -11.79 -14.68
N TYR A 679 -23.09 -10.75 -13.98
CA TYR A 679 -24.02 -9.76 -14.54
C TYR A 679 -23.43 -9.07 -15.77
N TYR A 680 -22.19 -8.55 -15.66
CA TYR A 680 -21.50 -7.91 -16.78
C TYR A 680 -21.33 -8.84 -17.98
N ASN A 681 -20.98 -10.10 -17.75
CA ASN A 681 -20.77 -11.06 -18.82
C ASN A 681 -22.09 -11.42 -19.57
N ASN A 682 -23.23 -11.36 -18.87
CA ASN A 682 -24.52 -11.69 -19.44
C ASN A 682 -25.22 -10.50 -20.12
N THR A 683 -25.05 -9.29 -19.55
CA THR A 683 -25.77 -8.09 -20.03
C THR A 683 -24.89 -7.13 -20.85
N GLY A 684 -23.56 -7.16 -20.62
CA GLY A 684 -22.64 -6.15 -21.15
C GLY A 684 -22.64 -4.83 -20.36
N ASP A 685 -23.58 -4.63 -19.44
CA ASP A 685 -23.73 -3.42 -18.66
C ASP A 685 -22.89 -3.45 -17.38
N LYS A 686 -22.42 -2.27 -16.92
CA LYS A 686 -21.70 -2.17 -15.66
C LYS A 686 -22.60 -2.54 -14.49
N PRO A 687 -22.14 -3.43 -13.59
CA PRO A 687 -22.90 -3.81 -12.41
C PRO A 687 -23.04 -2.63 -11.44
N LEU A 688 -24.11 -2.67 -10.63
CA LEU A 688 -24.30 -1.69 -9.57
C LEU A 688 -23.21 -1.86 -8.50
N PRO A 689 -22.44 -0.79 -8.15
CA PRO A 689 -21.32 -0.92 -7.25
C PRO A 689 -21.79 -1.03 -5.79
N TYR A 690 -21.50 -2.13 -5.14
CA TYR A 690 -21.65 -2.29 -3.71
C TYR A 690 -20.26 -2.30 -3.05
N ARG A 691 -19.91 -1.20 -2.38
CA ARG A 691 -18.58 -0.96 -1.81
C ARG A 691 -18.72 -0.43 -0.41
N TRP A 692 -17.98 -1.01 0.55
CA TRP A 692 -18.07 -0.61 1.96
C TRP A 692 -16.73 -0.44 2.66
N PHE A 693 -15.63 -0.84 2.03
CA PHE A 693 -14.30 -0.57 2.57
C PHE A 693 -13.85 0.85 2.28
N PRO A 694 -13.11 1.49 3.20
CA PRO A 694 -12.55 2.82 2.95
C PRO A 694 -11.59 2.75 1.75
N ARG A 695 -11.67 3.75 0.88
CA ARG A 695 -10.88 3.86 -0.36
C ARG A 695 -9.95 5.05 -0.33
#